data_5611532cc732687d646542f5995ffd37
#
_entry.id   5611532cc732687d646542f5995ffd37
#
_cell.length_a   1.000
_cell.length_b   1.000
_cell.length_c   1.000
_cell.angle_alpha   90.00
_cell.angle_beta   90.00
_cell.angle_gamma   90.00
#
_symmetry.space_group_name_H-M   'P 1'
#
loop_
_entity.id
_entity.type
_entity.pdbx_description
1 polymer ?
#
loop_
_entity_poly.entity_id
_entity_poly.type
_entity_poly.pdbx_seq_one_letter_code
_entity_poly.pdbx_strand_id
1 'polypeptide(L)'
;VDTVSSRSVFAHPFTWVLLGTLLAGALLGLRLVGPGALTGGALPRLDVDPGQTIERLLSLRHDAGLGARAPADPLLAVLAVLSLPFGGSADAAARALLLLGPAAAAATMYASAGILTRARSLRALLALVWAASPAFLVSVTEGRLGTVLAWLLLPPAVRALRTAVRRRSIEAAAAAGLALAVVCAGMPVLLVPAVTLGIVLLVRTRRLRLIWTVVPVLALHAPWLVGALRHPGALLADPGLTLPFLVGRSWGLLLGWPEVPVSQALGDLPAAQFAWLAPLLSLPLLLAAGSAYFRPSAPDGLVIASTVLTVGGLSLAIVQTMTAAGITAVRMVSAWPGAGLALLTLGACGLLASSQLRGSGRRGAELRPRTPLVRAAVVGAAASAVLVLVALTAEGAAGGTQLGRTQDSRLPVFAGERASGPLAQRTLLLEVSDGEVAGRLAGPDSGSVLETSTVAAAAQLEGFPPERRPAALDAADTALAEAVGGLTSGAGDPQALEELGVGFVVLSGDEGEVLEEASRSVSATHRLTRLGDADQGRLWQVDGAGGAEVAWARTVDGDGATAPVPVVDGVLQVPEGEPGRRLVLAERAGVLDARASSGALEEAEPENGWAQSFTLPGDRLEVRVSASPWWFRALALASGAVVLVSAVVSVPFGRSTRR
;
A
#
# COMPACT_ATOMS: atom_id res chain seq x y z
N VAL A 1 20.24 -47.10 -25.43
CA VAL A 1 18.89 -46.50 -25.35
C VAL A 1 18.56 -46.48 -23.86
N ASP A 2 18.96 -45.40 -23.16
CA ASP A 2 18.66 -45.21 -21.75
C ASP A 2 17.17 -44.86 -21.61
N THR A 3 16.41 -45.77 -21.08
CA THR A 3 15.04 -45.57 -20.64
C THR A 3 15.07 -44.53 -19.51
N VAL A 4 14.75 -43.29 -19.89
CA VAL A 4 14.44 -42.25 -18.90
C VAL A 4 13.22 -42.74 -18.12
N SER A 5 13.46 -43.30 -16.96
CA SER A 5 12.40 -43.64 -16.02
C SER A 5 11.62 -42.38 -15.69
N SER A 6 10.40 -42.26 -16.15
CA SER A 6 9.45 -41.22 -15.79
C SER A 6 9.13 -41.36 -14.29
N ARG A 7 10.02 -40.85 -13.44
CA ARG A 7 9.66 -40.66 -12.01
C ARG A 7 8.43 -39.80 -11.99
N SER A 8 7.33 -40.32 -11.46
CA SER A 8 6.06 -39.61 -11.43
C SER A 8 6.27 -38.19 -10.83
N VAL A 9 5.64 -37.17 -11.40
CA VAL A 9 5.71 -35.79 -10.95
C VAL A 9 5.34 -35.70 -9.45
N PHE A 10 4.46 -36.57 -8.99
CA PHE A 10 4.03 -36.71 -7.59
C PHE A 10 5.11 -37.25 -6.63
N ALA A 11 6.20 -37.82 -7.12
CA ALA A 11 7.34 -38.20 -6.28
C ALA A 11 8.22 -37.00 -5.88
N HIS A 12 7.96 -35.79 -6.47
CA HIS A 12 8.75 -34.60 -6.16
C HIS A 12 8.14 -33.86 -4.97
N PRO A 13 8.88 -33.62 -3.86
CA PRO A 13 8.32 -33.05 -2.63
C PRO A 13 7.75 -31.63 -2.83
N PHE A 14 8.27 -30.86 -3.79
CA PHE A 14 7.77 -29.53 -4.09
C PHE A 14 6.38 -29.56 -4.76
N THR A 15 6.01 -30.61 -5.46
CA THR A 15 4.67 -30.75 -6.06
C THR A 15 3.58 -30.64 -5.00
N TRP A 16 3.76 -31.29 -3.86
CA TRP A 16 2.79 -31.24 -2.75
C TRP A 16 2.73 -29.87 -2.08
N VAL A 17 3.88 -29.19 -1.94
CA VAL A 17 3.92 -27.80 -1.43
C VAL A 17 3.18 -26.88 -2.38
N LEU A 18 3.42 -27.01 -3.69
CA LEU A 18 2.75 -26.18 -4.71
C LEU A 18 1.25 -26.42 -4.73
N LEU A 19 0.81 -27.69 -4.68
CA LEU A 19 -0.62 -28.04 -4.65
C LEU A 19 -1.30 -27.51 -3.38
N GLY A 20 -0.66 -27.68 -2.21
CA GLY A 20 -1.20 -27.18 -0.94
C GLY A 20 -1.31 -25.65 -0.90
N THR A 21 -0.31 -24.93 -1.42
CA THR A 21 -0.34 -23.46 -1.47
C THR A 21 -1.28 -22.93 -2.57
N LEU A 22 -1.46 -23.65 -3.68
CA LEU A 22 -2.50 -23.32 -4.67
C LEU A 22 -3.90 -23.50 -4.09
N LEU A 23 -4.13 -24.61 -3.36
CA LEU A 23 -5.39 -24.84 -2.67
C LEU A 23 -5.68 -23.76 -1.63
N ALA A 24 -4.68 -23.38 -0.84
CA ALA A 24 -4.81 -22.29 0.13
C ALA A 24 -5.17 -20.98 -0.57
N GLY A 25 -4.47 -20.59 -1.64
CA GLY A 25 -4.79 -19.41 -2.42
C GLY A 25 -6.18 -19.46 -3.05
N ALA A 26 -6.62 -20.63 -3.56
CA ALA A 26 -7.96 -20.81 -4.09
C ALA A 26 -9.03 -20.64 -3.01
N LEU A 27 -8.85 -21.22 -1.83
CA LEU A 27 -9.79 -21.09 -0.71
C LEU A 27 -9.89 -19.67 -0.19
N LEU A 28 -8.76 -18.97 -0.03
CA LEU A 28 -8.72 -17.55 0.34
C LEU A 28 -9.33 -16.67 -0.75
N GLY A 29 -9.16 -17.06 -2.01
CA GLY A 29 -9.63 -16.33 -3.18
C GLY A 29 -11.05 -16.61 -3.64
N LEU A 30 -11.79 -17.54 -3.02
CA LEU A 30 -13.17 -17.87 -3.44
C LEU A 30 -14.08 -16.65 -3.47
N ARG A 31 -13.90 -15.71 -2.53
CA ARG A 31 -14.69 -14.47 -2.44
C ARG A 31 -14.20 -13.39 -3.40
N LEU A 32 -13.01 -13.54 -4.00
CA LEU A 32 -12.44 -12.57 -4.93
C LEU A 32 -12.92 -12.77 -6.37
N VAL A 33 -13.56 -13.91 -6.66
CA VAL A 33 -14.04 -14.26 -8.01
C VAL A 33 -15.48 -13.78 -8.16
N GLY A 34 -15.77 -13.03 -9.25
CA GLY A 34 -17.10 -12.53 -9.60
C GLY A 34 -17.08 -11.07 -10.06
N PRO A 35 -18.25 -10.48 -10.35
CA PRO A 35 -18.39 -9.09 -10.81
C PRO A 35 -18.10 -8.09 -9.67
N GLY A 36 -17.77 -6.84 -10.05
CA GLY A 36 -17.44 -5.74 -9.15
C GLY A 36 -15.95 -5.59 -8.93
N ALA A 37 -15.52 -4.39 -8.53
CA ALA A 37 -14.13 -4.07 -8.19
C ALA A 37 -13.74 -4.72 -6.86
N LEU A 38 -12.50 -5.18 -6.76
CA LEU A 38 -11.95 -5.69 -5.52
C LEU A 38 -11.59 -4.50 -4.61
N THR A 39 -12.01 -4.56 -3.35
CA THR A 39 -11.71 -3.55 -2.34
C THR A 39 -11.80 -4.14 -0.94
N GLY A 40 -11.37 -3.37 0.05
CA GLY A 40 -11.50 -3.73 1.46
C GLY A 40 -10.15 -3.99 2.12
N GLY A 41 -10.16 -3.92 3.44
CA GLY A 41 -8.91 -3.95 4.19
C GLY A 41 -7.98 -2.80 3.78
N ALA A 42 -6.74 -3.11 3.49
CA ALA A 42 -5.74 -2.15 3.01
C ALA A 42 -5.78 -1.94 1.49
N LEU A 43 -6.65 -2.65 0.75
CA LEU A 43 -6.75 -2.59 -0.69
C LEU A 43 -7.68 -1.45 -1.13
N PRO A 44 -7.16 -0.39 -1.78
CA PRO A 44 -7.98 0.59 -2.46
C PRO A 44 -8.63 -0.02 -3.71
N ARG A 45 -9.66 0.63 -4.24
CA ARG A 45 -10.22 0.25 -5.54
C ARG A 45 -9.18 0.42 -6.64
N LEU A 46 -9.10 -0.58 -7.52
CA LEU A 46 -8.11 -0.64 -8.60
C LEU A 46 -8.76 -0.59 -9.99
N ASP A 47 -10.07 -0.32 -10.06
CA ASP A 47 -10.85 -0.18 -11.28
C ASP A 47 -10.68 1.21 -11.94
N VAL A 48 -9.42 1.62 -12.06
CA VAL A 48 -9.02 2.92 -12.62
C VAL A 48 -8.54 2.78 -14.05
N ASP A 49 -8.77 3.82 -14.86
CA ASP A 49 -8.29 3.85 -16.23
C ASP A 49 -6.74 3.96 -16.29
N PRO A 50 -6.07 3.22 -17.19
CA PRO A 50 -4.64 3.33 -17.38
C PRO A 50 -4.14 4.75 -17.67
N GLY A 51 -4.96 5.58 -18.36
CA GLY A 51 -4.64 6.99 -18.61
C GLY A 51 -4.58 7.80 -17.32
N GLN A 52 -5.56 7.65 -16.44
CA GLN A 52 -5.59 8.29 -15.12
C GLN A 52 -4.40 7.84 -14.26
N THR A 53 -4.05 6.56 -14.31
CA THR A 53 -2.87 6.04 -13.60
C THR A 53 -1.57 6.71 -14.06
N ILE A 54 -1.39 6.90 -15.38
CA ILE A 54 -0.22 7.59 -15.93
C ILE A 54 -0.23 9.06 -15.54
N GLU A 55 -1.38 9.74 -15.62
CA GLU A 55 -1.51 11.13 -15.22
C GLU A 55 -1.16 11.30 -13.74
N ARG A 56 -1.65 10.43 -12.86
CA ARG A 56 -1.33 10.43 -11.44
C ARG A 56 0.17 10.25 -11.16
N LEU A 57 0.85 9.36 -11.90
CA LEU A 57 2.30 9.16 -11.78
C LEU A 57 3.11 10.37 -12.23
N LEU A 58 2.57 11.21 -13.10
CA LEU A 58 3.17 12.44 -13.60
C LEU A 58 2.73 13.68 -12.84
N SER A 59 1.84 13.55 -11.85
CA SER A 59 1.26 14.63 -11.06
C SER A 59 1.80 14.64 -9.64
N LEU A 60 1.96 15.85 -9.09
CA LEU A 60 2.16 16.08 -7.66
C LEU A 60 0.84 16.31 -6.90
N ARG A 61 -0.29 16.45 -7.62
CA ARG A 61 -1.59 16.67 -6.99
C ARG A 61 -2.07 15.38 -6.33
N HIS A 62 -2.41 15.50 -5.07
CA HIS A 62 -3.13 14.50 -4.29
C HIS A 62 -4.52 15.05 -4.00
N ASP A 63 -5.54 14.40 -4.50
CA ASP A 63 -6.93 14.91 -4.55
C ASP A 63 -7.74 14.62 -3.27
N ALA A 64 -7.11 14.00 -2.25
CA ALA A 64 -7.79 13.73 -1.00
C ALA A 64 -7.97 15.00 -0.16
N GLY A 65 -9.15 15.13 0.43
CA GLY A 65 -9.50 16.27 1.27
C GLY A 65 -9.56 17.57 0.48
N LEU A 66 -8.89 18.62 0.97
CA LEU A 66 -8.77 19.93 0.30
C LEU A 66 -7.55 20.01 -0.64
N GLY A 67 -7.05 18.86 -1.08
CA GLY A 67 -5.88 18.78 -1.94
C GLY A 67 -4.55 18.94 -1.21
N ALA A 68 -3.53 18.31 -1.72
CA ALA A 68 -2.16 18.41 -1.22
C ALA A 68 -1.13 18.25 -2.36
N ARG A 69 0.09 18.73 -2.15
CA ARG A 69 1.22 18.37 -3.02
C ARG A 69 1.89 17.09 -2.51
N ALA A 70 1.47 15.95 -3.03
CA ALA A 70 2.08 14.66 -2.71
C ALA A 70 2.23 13.80 -3.97
N PRO A 71 3.43 13.27 -4.23
CA PRO A 71 3.65 12.37 -5.35
C PRO A 71 2.92 11.04 -5.15
N ALA A 72 2.66 10.34 -6.26
CA ALA A 72 2.14 8.98 -6.20
C ALA A 72 3.16 8.01 -5.58
N ASP A 73 2.67 6.97 -4.92
CA ASP A 73 3.52 5.92 -4.39
C ASP A 73 4.20 5.11 -5.51
N PRO A 74 5.45 4.68 -5.33
CA PRO A 74 6.17 3.86 -6.32
C PRO A 74 5.45 2.54 -6.64
N LEU A 75 4.63 2.04 -5.72
CA LEU A 75 3.81 0.84 -5.91
C LEU A 75 2.81 1.02 -7.06
N LEU A 76 2.25 2.22 -7.27
CA LEU A 76 1.34 2.49 -8.38
C LEU A 76 2.02 2.25 -9.75
N ALA A 77 3.28 2.66 -9.90
CA ALA A 77 4.05 2.38 -11.12
C ALA A 77 4.29 0.88 -11.33
N VAL A 78 4.53 0.13 -10.25
CA VAL A 78 4.66 -1.33 -10.30
C VAL A 78 3.34 -1.99 -10.71
N LEU A 79 2.21 -1.56 -10.13
CA LEU A 79 0.88 -2.06 -10.47
C LEU A 79 0.51 -1.75 -11.93
N ALA A 80 0.85 -0.57 -12.44
CA ALA A 80 0.66 -0.20 -13.84
C ALA A 80 1.40 -1.17 -14.78
N VAL A 81 2.64 -1.55 -14.46
CA VAL A 81 3.39 -2.55 -15.25
C VAL A 81 2.78 -3.95 -15.10
N LEU A 82 2.37 -4.33 -13.90
CA LEU A 82 1.74 -5.64 -13.64
C LEU A 82 0.37 -5.79 -14.30
N SER A 83 -0.34 -4.69 -14.57
CA SER A 83 -1.64 -4.71 -15.26
C SER A 83 -1.53 -5.00 -16.75
N LEU A 84 -0.37 -4.77 -17.40
CA LEU A 84 -0.19 -4.94 -18.83
C LEU A 84 -0.59 -6.32 -19.37
N PRO A 85 -0.21 -7.46 -18.74
CA PRO A 85 -0.66 -8.79 -19.17
C PRO A 85 -2.17 -9.01 -19.05
N PHE A 86 -2.86 -8.17 -18.28
CA PHE A 86 -4.30 -8.22 -18.02
C PHE A 86 -5.07 -7.13 -18.80
N GLY A 87 -4.53 -6.67 -19.91
CA GLY A 87 -5.16 -5.63 -20.73
C GLY A 87 -5.23 -4.26 -20.08
N GLY A 88 -4.34 -3.97 -19.13
CA GLY A 88 -4.31 -2.71 -18.37
C GLY A 88 -5.15 -2.72 -17.09
N SER A 89 -5.86 -3.81 -16.78
CA SER A 89 -6.66 -3.93 -15.57
C SER A 89 -5.81 -4.20 -14.34
N ALA A 90 -5.63 -3.20 -13.48
CA ALA A 90 -4.93 -3.34 -12.20
C ALA A 90 -5.71 -4.23 -11.22
N ASP A 91 -7.04 -4.22 -11.28
CA ASP A 91 -7.92 -5.08 -10.48
C ASP A 91 -7.71 -6.57 -10.83
N ALA A 92 -7.68 -6.92 -12.13
CA ALA A 92 -7.40 -8.29 -12.56
C ALA A 92 -6.00 -8.76 -12.15
N ALA A 93 -4.99 -7.87 -12.24
CA ALA A 93 -3.63 -8.15 -11.79
C ALA A 93 -3.58 -8.39 -10.27
N ALA A 94 -4.27 -7.59 -9.46
CA ALA A 94 -4.36 -7.75 -8.01
C ALA A 94 -5.06 -9.06 -7.63
N ARG A 95 -6.18 -9.40 -8.28
CA ARG A 95 -6.86 -10.68 -8.08
C ARG A 95 -5.93 -11.87 -8.35
N ALA A 96 -5.23 -11.84 -9.48
CA ALA A 96 -4.27 -12.89 -9.82
C ALA A 96 -3.13 -12.98 -8.80
N LEU A 97 -2.63 -11.82 -8.33
CA LEU A 97 -1.58 -11.73 -7.34
C LEU A 97 -2.01 -12.32 -5.98
N LEU A 98 -3.20 -11.99 -5.50
CA LEU A 98 -3.73 -12.49 -4.23
C LEU A 98 -4.07 -13.99 -4.32
N LEU A 99 -4.71 -14.43 -5.41
CA LEU A 99 -5.10 -15.83 -5.64
C LEU A 99 -3.88 -16.74 -5.77
N LEU A 100 -2.89 -16.34 -6.56
CA LEU A 100 -1.70 -17.13 -6.84
C LEU A 100 -0.54 -16.84 -5.88
N GLY A 101 -0.68 -15.85 -5.01
CA GLY A 101 0.35 -15.36 -4.10
C GLY A 101 1.02 -16.47 -3.28
N PRO A 102 0.26 -17.32 -2.57
CA PRO A 102 0.86 -18.40 -1.76
C PRO A 102 1.70 -19.38 -2.59
N ALA A 103 1.21 -19.77 -3.77
CA ALA A 103 1.94 -20.64 -4.68
C ALA A 103 3.17 -19.98 -5.29
N ALA A 104 3.04 -18.70 -5.67
CA ALA A 104 4.15 -17.90 -6.20
C ALA A 104 5.24 -17.68 -5.14
N ALA A 105 4.88 -17.42 -3.88
CA ALA A 105 5.83 -17.31 -2.76
C ALA A 105 6.59 -18.63 -2.56
N ALA A 106 5.89 -19.77 -2.58
CA ALA A 106 6.53 -21.08 -2.53
C ALA A 106 7.48 -21.30 -3.71
N ALA A 107 7.06 -20.96 -4.92
CA ALA A 107 7.86 -21.15 -6.14
C ALA A 107 9.13 -20.29 -6.16
N THR A 108 9.03 -18.99 -5.82
CA THR A 108 10.16 -18.08 -5.78
C THR A 108 11.17 -18.46 -4.70
N MET A 109 10.71 -18.89 -3.52
CA MET A 109 11.59 -19.38 -2.47
C MET A 109 12.22 -20.72 -2.84
N TYR A 110 11.47 -21.66 -3.41
CA TYR A 110 12.03 -22.93 -3.89
C TYR A 110 13.14 -22.72 -4.92
N ALA A 111 12.90 -21.85 -5.89
CA ALA A 111 13.89 -21.51 -6.91
C ALA A 111 15.12 -20.83 -6.30
N SER A 112 14.92 -19.91 -5.34
CA SER A 112 15.98 -19.13 -4.72
C SER A 112 16.83 -19.95 -3.77
N ALA A 113 16.23 -20.88 -3.01
CA ALA A 113 16.95 -21.80 -2.13
C ALA A 113 17.95 -22.72 -2.87
N GLY A 114 17.85 -22.83 -4.19
CA GLY A 114 18.81 -23.54 -5.02
C GLY A 114 20.25 -23.01 -4.94
N ILE A 115 20.47 -21.77 -4.47
CA ILE A 115 21.83 -21.26 -4.20
C ILE A 115 22.46 -21.80 -2.91
N LEU A 116 21.64 -22.29 -2.00
CA LEU A 116 22.07 -22.85 -0.72
C LEU A 116 22.34 -24.36 -0.85
N THR A 117 21.43 -25.09 -1.51
CA THR A 117 21.47 -26.57 -1.58
C THR A 117 20.83 -27.10 -2.85
N ARG A 118 21.31 -28.29 -3.29
CA ARG A 118 20.67 -29.08 -4.35
C ARG A 118 19.58 -30.02 -3.82
N ALA A 119 19.49 -30.20 -2.50
CA ALA A 119 18.54 -31.12 -1.88
C ALA A 119 17.10 -30.65 -2.05
N ARG A 120 16.32 -31.37 -2.84
CA ARG A 120 14.93 -31.04 -3.19
C ARG A 120 14.02 -30.94 -1.96
N SER A 121 14.20 -31.84 -0.97
CA SER A 121 13.40 -31.86 0.27
C SER A 121 13.63 -30.60 1.13
N LEU A 122 14.88 -30.15 1.29
CA LEU A 122 15.18 -28.94 2.05
C LEU A 122 14.63 -27.70 1.34
N ARG A 123 14.77 -27.63 0.01
CA ARG A 123 14.20 -26.52 -0.78
C ARG A 123 12.67 -26.47 -0.66
N ALA A 124 12.00 -27.62 -0.68
CA ALA A 124 10.54 -27.74 -0.50
C ALA A 124 10.12 -27.30 0.91
N LEU A 125 10.87 -27.68 1.94
CA LEU A 125 10.62 -27.24 3.32
C LEU A 125 10.74 -25.71 3.45
N LEU A 126 11.82 -25.11 2.91
CA LEU A 126 12.00 -23.65 2.95
C LEU A 126 10.89 -22.92 2.19
N ALA A 127 10.45 -23.47 1.05
CA ALA A 127 9.33 -22.95 0.27
C ALA A 127 8.02 -22.98 1.06
N LEU A 128 7.73 -24.08 1.75
CA LEU A 128 6.57 -24.22 2.60
C LEU A 128 6.59 -23.21 3.76
N VAL A 129 7.70 -23.14 4.50
CA VAL A 129 7.86 -22.21 5.62
C VAL A 129 7.68 -20.75 5.18
N TRP A 130 8.21 -20.40 4.01
CA TRP A 130 8.09 -19.03 3.46
C TRP A 130 6.66 -18.68 3.07
N ALA A 131 5.98 -19.58 2.35
CA ALA A 131 4.60 -19.38 1.90
C ALA A 131 3.56 -19.50 3.02
N ALA A 132 3.86 -20.24 4.08
CA ALA A 132 3.00 -20.40 5.25
C ALA A 132 3.29 -19.39 6.35
N SER A 133 4.12 -18.35 6.10
CA SER A 133 4.38 -17.31 7.10
C SER A 133 3.10 -16.58 7.48
N PRO A 134 2.81 -16.40 8.80
CA PRO A 134 1.61 -15.69 9.25
C PRO A 134 1.50 -14.29 8.68
N ALA A 135 2.58 -13.50 8.73
CA ALA A 135 2.61 -12.14 8.22
C ALA A 135 2.30 -12.05 6.71
N PHE A 136 2.70 -13.06 5.94
CA PHE A 136 2.38 -13.13 4.52
C PHE A 136 0.90 -13.46 4.28
N LEU A 137 0.37 -14.48 4.96
CA LEU A 137 -1.02 -14.92 4.77
C LEU A 137 -2.02 -13.86 5.24
N VAL A 138 -1.74 -13.18 6.37
CA VAL A 138 -2.53 -12.04 6.83
C VAL A 138 -2.49 -10.90 5.80
N SER A 139 -1.31 -10.61 5.21
CA SER A 139 -1.23 -9.59 4.14
C SER A 139 -2.06 -9.95 2.90
N VAL A 140 -2.22 -11.25 2.60
CA VAL A 140 -3.09 -11.71 1.50
C VAL A 140 -4.56 -11.48 1.85
N THR A 141 -5.00 -11.81 3.08
CA THR A 141 -6.39 -11.67 3.52
C THR A 141 -6.81 -10.21 3.74
N GLU A 142 -5.87 -9.33 4.04
CA GLU A 142 -6.09 -7.88 4.19
C GLU A 142 -5.85 -7.07 2.91
N GLY A 143 -5.40 -7.70 1.81
CA GLY A 143 -5.16 -7.02 0.54
C GLY A 143 -3.95 -6.08 0.53
N ARG A 144 -2.93 -6.32 1.36
CA ARG A 144 -1.68 -5.54 1.38
C ARG A 144 -0.78 -5.90 0.20
N LEU A 145 -1.14 -5.43 -1.00
CA LEU A 145 -0.45 -5.79 -2.26
C LEU A 145 1.04 -5.52 -2.23
N GLY A 146 1.46 -4.40 -1.63
CA GLY A 146 2.87 -4.04 -1.49
C GLY A 146 3.64 -5.10 -0.73
N THR A 147 3.15 -5.53 0.43
CA THR A 147 3.74 -6.60 1.24
C THR A 147 3.76 -7.92 0.47
N VAL A 148 2.67 -8.29 -0.21
CA VAL A 148 2.60 -9.53 -1.01
C VAL A 148 3.66 -9.54 -2.11
N LEU A 149 3.77 -8.46 -2.91
CA LEU A 149 4.78 -8.33 -3.96
C LEU A 149 6.21 -8.40 -3.42
N ALA A 150 6.47 -7.69 -2.32
CA ALA A 150 7.78 -7.71 -1.69
C ALA A 150 8.14 -9.13 -1.20
N TRP A 151 7.18 -9.85 -0.64
CA TRP A 151 7.36 -11.23 -0.21
C TRP A 151 7.76 -12.16 -1.36
N LEU A 152 7.09 -12.02 -2.52
CA LEU A 152 7.40 -12.79 -3.72
C LEU A 152 8.81 -12.52 -4.26
N LEU A 153 9.27 -11.27 -4.17
CA LEU A 153 10.52 -10.84 -4.82
C LEU A 153 11.74 -10.81 -3.90
N LEU A 154 11.56 -10.83 -2.58
CA LEU A 154 12.69 -10.79 -1.65
C LEU A 154 13.64 -12.01 -1.80
N PRO A 155 13.19 -13.28 -1.88
CA PRO A 155 14.09 -14.41 -2.12
C PRO A 155 14.83 -14.35 -3.46
N PRO A 156 14.21 -14.06 -4.62
CA PRO A 156 14.92 -13.89 -5.87
C PRO A 156 15.87 -12.67 -5.87
N ALA A 157 15.55 -11.58 -5.17
CA ALA A 157 16.45 -10.43 -5.01
C ALA A 157 17.76 -10.85 -4.31
N VAL A 158 17.66 -11.57 -3.19
CA VAL A 158 18.82 -12.12 -2.47
C VAL A 158 19.62 -13.07 -3.34
N ARG A 159 18.94 -13.94 -4.11
CA ARG A 159 19.61 -14.84 -5.05
C ARG A 159 20.36 -14.07 -6.13
N ALA A 160 19.73 -13.07 -6.75
CA ALA A 160 20.34 -12.27 -7.81
C ALA A 160 21.54 -11.47 -7.27
N LEU A 161 21.40 -10.84 -6.09
CA LEU A 161 22.46 -10.12 -5.41
C LEU A 161 23.69 -11.01 -5.14
N ARG A 162 23.48 -12.21 -4.58
CA ARG A 162 24.56 -13.18 -4.36
C ARG A 162 25.22 -13.60 -5.67
N THR A 163 24.44 -13.77 -6.75
CA THR A 163 24.95 -14.10 -8.08
C THR A 163 25.78 -12.96 -8.66
N ALA A 164 25.32 -11.70 -8.54
CA ALA A 164 26.01 -10.50 -8.97
C ALA A 164 27.40 -10.37 -8.30
N VAL A 165 27.45 -10.60 -6.98
CA VAL A 165 28.71 -10.54 -6.22
C VAL A 165 29.64 -11.68 -6.60
N ARG A 166 29.17 -12.94 -6.73
CA ARG A 166 29.99 -14.12 -6.98
C ARG A 166 30.43 -14.25 -8.44
N ARG A 167 29.49 -14.17 -9.38
CA ARG A 167 29.73 -14.38 -10.83
C ARG A 167 30.17 -13.14 -11.55
N ARG A 168 30.18 -11.99 -10.90
CA ARG A 168 30.56 -10.71 -11.48
C ARG A 168 29.69 -10.32 -12.71
N SER A 169 28.40 -10.66 -12.68
CA SER A 169 27.44 -10.40 -13.77
C SER A 169 26.74 -9.05 -13.54
N ILE A 170 26.67 -8.25 -14.60
CA ILE A 170 25.92 -7.00 -14.66
C ILE A 170 24.41 -7.31 -14.68
N GLU A 171 24.01 -8.32 -15.44
CA GLU A 171 22.61 -8.74 -15.58
C GLU A 171 22.04 -9.15 -14.21
N ALA A 172 22.82 -9.90 -13.43
CA ALA A 172 22.40 -10.28 -12.08
C ALA A 172 22.34 -9.08 -11.13
N ALA A 173 23.23 -8.07 -11.31
CA ALA A 173 23.18 -6.85 -10.51
C ALA A 173 21.94 -6.01 -10.84
N ALA A 174 21.62 -5.85 -12.12
CA ALA A 174 20.42 -5.14 -12.57
C ALA A 174 19.13 -5.86 -12.13
N ALA A 175 19.09 -7.20 -12.29
CA ALA A 175 17.96 -8.01 -11.82
C ALA A 175 17.76 -7.91 -10.30
N ALA A 176 18.86 -7.89 -9.53
CA ALA A 176 18.81 -7.67 -8.08
C ALA A 176 18.26 -6.27 -7.74
N GLY A 177 18.75 -5.25 -8.44
CA GLY A 177 18.30 -3.86 -8.25
C GLY A 177 16.83 -3.67 -8.59
N LEU A 178 16.34 -4.25 -9.69
CA LEU A 178 14.93 -4.21 -10.06
C LEU A 178 14.04 -4.93 -9.03
N ALA A 179 14.44 -6.13 -8.61
CA ALA A 179 13.70 -6.88 -7.60
C ALA A 179 13.67 -6.11 -6.27
N LEU A 180 14.79 -5.50 -5.86
CA LEU A 180 14.85 -4.64 -4.67
C LEU A 180 14.02 -3.37 -4.84
N ALA A 181 13.97 -2.77 -6.04
CA ALA A 181 13.13 -1.62 -6.32
C ALA A 181 11.64 -1.92 -6.06
N VAL A 182 11.15 -3.07 -6.54
CA VAL A 182 9.76 -3.51 -6.29
C VAL A 182 9.56 -3.88 -4.81
N VAL A 183 10.53 -4.53 -4.16
CA VAL A 183 10.47 -4.82 -2.72
C VAL A 183 10.34 -3.53 -1.91
N CYS A 184 11.14 -2.51 -2.22
CA CYS A 184 11.09 -1.21 -1.55
C CYS A 184 9.81 -0.42 -1.90
N ALA A 185 9.28 -0.57 -3.11
CA ALA A 185 7.98 0.04 -3.48
C ALA A 185 6.82 -0.55 -2.68
N GLY A 186 6.88 -1.85 -2.34
CA GLY A 186 5.90 -2.51 -1.48
C GLY A 186 6.16 -2.36 0.02
N MET A 187 7.40 -2.10 0.42
CA MET A 187 7.83 -1.94 1.81
C MET A 187 8.84 -0.78 1.89
N PRO A 188 8.40 0.49 1.91
CA PRO A 188 9.28 1.65 1.80
C PRO A 188 10.36 1.72 2.88
N VAL A 189 10.09 1.19 4.07
CA VAL A 189 11.07 1.12 5.18
C VAL A 189 12.34 0.36 4.79
N LEU A 190 12.29 -0.55 3.82
CA LEU A 190 13.45 -1.29 3.33
C LEU A 190 14.32 -0.48 2.35
N LEU A 191 13.90 0.72 1.93
CA LEU A 191 14.65 1.55 0.99
C LEU A 191 16.04 1.89 1.53
N VAL A 192 16.10 2.39 2.76
CA VAL A 192 17.37 2.79 3.40
C VAL A 192 18.32 1.60 3.57
N PRO A 193 17.92 0.45 4.17
CA PRO A 193 18.83 -0.69 4.27
C PRO A 193 19.20 -1.30 2.91
N ALA A 194 18.32 -1.29 1.90
CA ALA A 194 18.63 -1.80 0.56
C ALA A 194 19.70 -0.95 -0.15
N VAL A 195 19.55 0.37 -0.12
CA VAL A 195 20.53 1.32 -0.70
C VAL A 195 21.86 1.23 0.06
N THR A 196 21.81 1.21 1.40
CA THR A 196 23.01 1.09 2.24
C THR A 196 23.77 -0.21 1.94
N LEU A 197 23.06 -1.35 1.84
CA LEU A 197 23.66 -2.62 1.48
C LEU A 197 24.34 -2.56 0.10
N GLY A 198 23.67 -1.97 -0.90
CA GLY A 198 24.20 -1.80 -2.24
C GLY A 198 25.48 -0.96 -2.25
N ILE A 199 25.51 0.17 -1.53
CA ILE A 199 26.67 1.04 -1.39
C ILE A 199 27.81 0.32 -0.66
N VAL A 200 27.53 -0.38 0.45
CA VAL A 200 28.55 -1.16 1.19
C VAL A 200 29.18 -2.23 0.30
N LEU A 201 28.35 -2.94 -0.50
CA LEU A 201 28.86 -3.94 -1.44
C LEU A 201 29.72 -3.30 -2.54
N LEU A 202 29.31 -2.15 -3.08
CA LEU A 202 30.05 -1.40 -4.09
C LEU A 202 31.42 -0.96 -3.55
N VAL A 203 31.46 -0.34 -2.37
CA VAL A 203 32.69 0.17 -1.74
C VAL A 203 33.61 -0.97 -1.35
N ARG A 204 33.11 -2.01 -0.67
CA ARG A 204 33.94 -3.15 -0.22
C ARG A 204 34.51 -3.97 -1.36
N THR A 205 33.75 -4.14 -2.44
CA THR A 205 34.20 -4.96 -3.57
C THR A 205 34.91 -4.15 -4.64
N ARG A 206 34.79 -2.81 -4.63
CA ARG A 206 35.28 -1.86 -5.64
C ARG A 206 34.88 -2.22 -7.06
N ARG A 207 33.62 -2.73 -7.24
CA ARG A 207 33.10 -3.23 -8.52
C ARG A 207 31.98 -2.34 -9.02
N LEU A 208 32.27 -1.41 -9.94
CA LEU A 208 31.33 -0.42 -10.46
C LEU A 208 30.01 -1.03 -10.99
N ARG A 209 30.05 -2.26 -11.53
CA ARG A 209 28.81 -2.94 -11.99
C ARG A 209 27.77 -3.16 -10.90
N LEU A 210 28.17 -3.20 -9.61
CA LEU A 210 27.22 -3.30 -8.50
C LEU A 210 26.43 -2.02 -8.27
N ILE A 211 26.75 -0.91 -8.98
CA ILE A 211 25.92 0.30 -8.99
C ILE A 211 24.50 -0.02 -9.49
N TRP A 212 24.35 -1.01 -10.39
CA TRP A 212 23.06 -1.49 -10.88
C TRP A 212 22.18 -2.14 -9.80
N THR A 213 22.73 -2.44 -8.61
CA THR A 213 21.89 -2.86 -7.47
C THR A 213 21.19 -1.67 -6.80
N VAL A 214 21.69 -0.45 -7.00
CA VAL A 214 21.17 0.78 -6.35
C VAL A 214 20.41 1.65 -7.35
N VAL A 215 20.89 1.77 -8.59
CA VAL A 215 20.33 2.66 -9.61
C VAL A 215 18.82 2.44 -9.83
N PRO A 216 18.31 1.22 -10.11
CA PRO A 216 16.87 1.06 -10.31
C PRO A 216 16.05 1.29 -9.04
N VAL A 217 16.62 1.04 -7.85
CA VAL A 217 15.96 1.35 -6.58
C VAL A 217 15.75 2.85 -6.43
N LEU A 218 16.81 3.63 -6.61
CA LEU A 218 16.71 5.10 -6.53
C LEU A 218 15.88 5.68 -7.66
N ALA A 219 16.00 5.16 -8.87
CA ALA A 219 15.23 5.63 -10.03
C ALA A 219 13.72 5.47 -9.80
N LEU A 220 13.25 4.28 -9.41
CA LEU A 220 11.82 4.06 -9.17
C LEU A 220 11.25 4.96 -8.05
N HIS A 221 12.06 5.26 -7.03
CA HIS A 221 11.64 6.06 -5.90
C HIS A 221 11.92 7.56 -6.05
N ALA A 222 12.66 8.01 -7.08
CA ALA A 222 13.08 9.40 -7.21
C ALA A 222 11.92 10.42 -7.21
N PRO A 223 10.79 10.22 -7.92
CA PRO A 223 9.67 11.13 -7.84
C PRO A 223 9.05 11.18 -6.44
N TRP A 224 8.89 10.02 -5.81
CA TRP A 224 8.32 9.89 -4.47
C TRP A 224 9.23 10.49 -3.38
N LEU A 225 10.55 10.37 -3.53
CA LEU A 225 11.53 10.93 -2.58
C LEU A 225 11.41 12.46 -2.45
N VAL A 226 10.89 13.16 -3.46
CA VAL A 226 10.65 14.60 -3.38
C VAL A 226 9.73 14.96 -2.19
N GLY A 227 8.71 14.13 -1.93
CA GLY A 227 7.82 14.29 -0.78
C GLY A 227 8.37 13.60 0.48
N ALA A 228 8.87 12.37 0.37
CA ALA A 228 9.32 11.58 1.50
C ALA A 228 10.52 12.18 2.26
N LEU A 229 11.36 13.01 1.60
CA LEU A 229 12.43 13.74 2.28
C LEU A 229 11.89 14.88 3.17
N ARG A 230 10.71 15.41 2.88
CA ARG A 230 10.04 16.40 3.72
C ARG A 230 9.23 15.74 4.84
N HIS A 231 8.65 14.57 4.55
CA HIS A 231 7.80 13.79 5.46
C HIS A 231 8.37 12.38 5.62
N PRO A 232 9.45 12.20 6.42
CA PRO A 232 10.16 10.93 6.54
C PRO A 232 9.29 9.78 7.12
N GLY A 233 8.18 10.11 7.78
CA GLY A 233 7.16 9.14 8.21
C GLY A 233 6.61 8.30 7.06
N ALA A 234 6.66 8.79 5.81
CA ALA A 234 6.27 8.05 4.61
C ALA A 234 7.06 6.74 4.41
N LEU A 235 8.28 6.64 4.95
CA LEU A 235 9.07 5.41 4.94
C LEU A 235 8.45 4.30 5.80
N LEU A 236 7.66 4.65 6.81
CA LEU A 236 7.03 3.69 7.72
C LEU A 236 5.61 3.32 7.28
N ALA A 237 4.99 4.17 6.46
CA ALA A 237 3.64 3.94 5.95
C ALA A 237 3.62 2.78 4.95
N ASP A 238 2.58 1.93 5.05
CA ASP A 238 2.32 0.85 4.10
C ASP A 238 1.55 1.45 2.89
N PRO A 239 1.99 1.19 1.64
CA PRO A 239 1.25 1.66 0.47
C PRO A 239 -0.12 1.03 0.36
N GLY A 240 -1.16 1.84 0.26
CA GLY A 240 -2.55 1.43 0.22
C GLY A 240 -3.42 2.23 1.19
N LEU A 241 -4.59 1.71 1.52
CA LEU A 241 -5.45 2.32 2.54
C LEU A 241 -4.89 2.06 3.94
N THR A 242 -5.00 3.06 4.80
CA THR A 242 -4.63 2.90 6.21
C THR A 242 -5.62 1.95 6.88
N LEU A 243 -5.12 0.80 7.32
CA LEU A 243 -5.92 -0.23 7.96
C LEU A 243 -5.47 -0.39 9.42
N PRO A 244 -6.35 -0.11 10.41
CA PRO A 244 -6.07 -0.43 11.79
C PRO A 244 -5.98 -1.94 11.97
N PHE A 245 -5.01 -2.38 12.76
CA PHE A 245 -4.88 -3.78 13.15
C PHE A 245 -4.62 -3.88 14.64
N LEU A 246 -5.08 -4.96 15.24
CA LEU A 246 -4.81 -5.24 16.65
C LEU A 246 -3.37 -5.70 16.78
N VAL A 247 -2.51 -4.82 17.27
CA VAL A 247 -1.12 -5.18 17.55
C VAL A 247 -1.13 -6.40 18.47
N GLY A 248 -0.66 -7.52 17.96
CA GLY A 248 -0.53 -8.75 18.73
C GLY A 248 0.39 -8.55 19.93
N ARG A 249 0.29 -9.44 20.92
CA ARG A 249 1.21 -9.41 22.06
C ARG A 249 2.66 -9.48 21.58
N SER A 250 3.58 -8.78 22.23
CA SER A 250 4.98 -8.65 21.82
C SER A 250 5.67 -10.01 21.55
N TRP A 251 5.29 -11.08 22.25
CA TRP A 251 5.79 -12.41 22.01
C TRP A 251 5.26 -13.04 20.70
N GLY A 252 4.09 -12.61 20.21
CA GLY A 252 3.56 -13.03 18.92
C GLY A 252 4.47 -12.58 17.77
N LEU A 253 4.97 -11.34 17.83
CA LEU A 253 5.94 -10.83 16.84
C LEU A 253 7.21 -11.69 16.77
N LEU A 254 7.71 -12.15 17.94
CA LEU A 254 8.86 -13.07 17.98
C LEU A 254 8.59 -14.36 17.22
N LEU A 255 7.35 -14.84 17.22
CA LEU A 255 6.90 -16.04 16.52
C LEU A 255 6.48 -15.76 15.06
N GLY A 256 6.62 -14.53 14.58
CA GLY A 256 6.31 -14.13 13.20
C GLY A 256 4.84 -13.78 12.94
N TRP A 257 4.06 -13.56 14.02
CA TRP A 257 2.65 -13.19 13.91
C TRP A 257 2.46 -11.69 14.14
N PRO A 258 1.92 -10.95 13.14
CA PRO A 258 1.61 -9.54 13.31
C PRO A 258 0.43 -9.31 14.24
N GLU A 259 -0.57 -10.17 14.14
CA GLU A 259 -1.79 -10.23 14.93
C GLU A 259 -2.25 -11.69 15.09
N VAL A 260 -3.38 -11.94 15.76
CA VAL A 260 -3.91 -13.29 15.99
C VAL A 260 -5.31 -13.43 15.36
N PRO A 261 -5.42 -13.56 14.03
CA PRO A 261 -6.69 -13.61 13.32
C PRO A 261 -7.21 -15.07 13.21
N VAL A 262 -7.49 -15.74 14.32
CA VAL A 262 -7.98 -17.15 14.29
C VAL A 262 -9.35 -17.29 14.95
N SER A 263 -9.99 -16.18 15.32
CA SER A 263 -11.27 -16.17 16.03
C SER A 263 -12.44 -16.61 15.16
N GLN A 264 -12.44 -16.23 13.89
CA GLN A 264 -13.53 -16.53 12.95
C GLN A 264 -13.59 -18.03 12.60
N ALA A 265 -12.42 -18.67 12.42
CA ALA A 265 -12.35 -20.11 12.14
C ALA A 265 -12.82 -20.98 13.31
N LEU A 266 -12.68 -20.47 14.53
CA LEU A 266 -13.10 -21.16 15.73
C LEU A 266 -14.57 -20.91 16.08
N GLY A 267 -15.15 -19.78 15.62
CA GLY A 267 -16.55 -19.42 15.87
C GLY A 267 -16.90 -19.50 17.36
N ASP A 268 -18.03 -20.14 17.67
CA ASP A 268 -18.51 -20.31 19.03
C ASP A 268 -17.90 -21.51 19.79
N LEU A 269 -16.88 -22.16 19.23
CA LEU A 269 -16.22 -23.26 19.91
C LEU A 269 -15.56 -22.80 21.23
N PRO A 270 -15.57 -23.63 22.29
CA PRO A 270 -14.87 -23.29 23.55
C PRO A 270 -13.37 -23.04 23.36
N ALA A 271 -12.78 -23.52 22.27
CA ALA A 271 -11.40 -23.29 21.88
C ALA A 271 -11.12 -21.83 21.46
N ALA A 272 -12.14 -21.06 21.05
CA ALA A 272 -11.98 -19.67 20.62
C ALA A 272 -11.33 -18.77 21.71
N GLN A 273 -11.63 -19.03 22.99
CA GLN A 273 -11.00 -18.33 24.13
C GLN A 273 -9.47 -18.53 24.20
N PHE A 274 -8.93 -19.56 23.53
CA PHE A 274 -7.49 -19.84 23.46
C PHE A 274 -6.86 -19.42 22.12
N ALA A 275 -7.60 -18.72 21.24
CA ALA A 275 -7.10 -18.27 19.93
C ALA A 275 -5.79 -17.46 20.05
N TRP A 276 -5.61 -16.71 21.16
CA TRP A 276 -4.40 -15.95 21.45
C TRP A 276 -3.12 -16.82 21.55
N LEU A 277 -3.26 -18.15 21.71
CA LEU A 277 -2.14 -19.11 21.69
C LEU A 277 -1.72 -19.54 20.27
N ALA A 278 -2.46 -19.16 19.23
CA ALA A 278 -2.17 -19.55 17.85
C ALA A 278 -0.70 -19.28 17.43
N PRO A 279 -0.04 -18.19 17.87
CA PRO A 279 1.38 -17.99 17.55
C PRO A 279 2.30 -19.12 18.00
N LEU A 280 1.94 -19.92 19.02
CA LEU A 280 2.72 -21.07 19.46
C LEU A 280 2.83 -22.18 18.38
N LEU A 281 1.95 -22.15 17.37
CA LEU A 281 2.08 -23.04 16.20
C LEU A 281 3.42 -22.83 15.47
N SER A 282 4.03 -21.64 15.56
CA SER A 282 5.34 -21.35 14.96
C SER A 282 6.53 -21.78 15.83
N LEU A 283 6.31 -22.15 17.09
CA LEU A 283 7.40 -22.49 18.02
C LEU A 283 8.30 -23.65 17.54
N PRO A 284 7.77 -24.77 17.00
CA PRO A 284 8.61 -25.85 16.52
C PRO A 284 9.54 -25.43 15.37
N LEU A 285 9.09 -24.50 14.51
CA LEU A 285 9.89 -23.93 13.45
C LEU A 285 11.08 -23.13 14.01
N LEU A 286 10.84 -22.27 14.99
CA LEU A 286 11.89 -21.44 15.60
C LEU A 286 12.89 -22.30 16.39
N LEU A 287 12.43 -23.32 17.09
CA LEU A 287 13.32 -24.28 17.77
C LEU A 287 14.20 -25.04 16.75
N ALA A 288 13.62 -25.45 15.61
CA ALA A 288 14.36 -26.08 14.53
C ALA A 288 15.41 -25.13 13.93
N ALA A 289 15.07 -23.86 13.70
CA ALA A 289 15.98 -22.84 13.21
C ALA A 289 17.09 -22.55 14.26
N GLY A 290 16.73 -22.35 15.52
CA GLY A 290 17.65 -22.12 16.64
C GLY A 290 18.65 -23.25 16.87
N SER A 291 18.32 -24.49 16.47
CA SER A 291 19.26 -25.62 16.53
C SER A 291 20.54 -25.39 15.72
N ALA A 292 20.58 -24.40 14.82
CA ALA A 292 21.79 -24.02 14.07
C ALA A 292 22.94 -23.57 14.97
N TYR A 293 22.63 -22.89 16.08
CA TYR A 293 23.65 -22.37 17.01
C TYR A 293 24.40 -23.46 17.78
N PHE A 294 23.76 -24.60 17.96
CA PHE A 294 24.37 -25.73 18.69
C PHE A 294 25.14 -26.69 17.76
N ARG A 295 25.44 -26.29 16.52
CA ARG A 295 26.06 -27.15 15.52
C ARG A 295 27.38 -26.62 15.02
N PRO A 296 28.53 -27.18 15.49
CA PRO A 296 29.85 -26.65 15.19
C PRO A 296 30.29 -26.75 13.71
N SER A 297 29.52 -27.46 12.86
CA SER A 297 29.82 -27.57 11.43
C SER A 297 28.81 -26.83 10.54
N ALA A 298 27.98 -25.96 11.11
CA ALA A 298 27.14 -25.07 10.34
C ALA A 298 28.00 -24.02 9.58
N PRO A 299 27.58 -23.56 8.38
CA PRO A 299 28.32 -22.52 7.66
C PRO A 299 28.25 -21.17 8.39
N ASP A 300 29.31 -20.76 9.08
CA ASP A 300 29.34 -19.57 9.95
C ASP A 300 28.81 -18.32 9.25
N GLY A 301 29.23 -18.05 8.01
CA GLY A 301 28.75 -16.89 7.27
C GLY A 301 27.24 -16.89 6.97
N LEU A 302 26.64 -18.09 6.83
CA LEU A 302 25.20 -18.20 6.67
C LEU A 302 24.47 -18.01 8.01
N VAL A 303 25.01 -18.58 9.09
CA VAL A 303 24.46 -18.39 10.44
C VAL A 303 24.47 -16.93 10.84
N ILE A 304 25.63 -16.25 10.69
CA ILE A 304 25.77 -14.83 11.02
C ILE A 304 24.78 -13.97 10.21
N ALA A 305 24.76 -14.14 8.88
CA ALA A 305 23.87 -13.37 8.02
C ALA A 305 22.38 -13.61 8.38
N SER A 306 22.01 -14.85 8.66
CA SER A 306 20.64 -15.22 9.03
C SER A 306 20.27 -14.68 10.40
N THR A 307 21.19 -14.69 11.38
CA THR A 307 20.98 -14.08 12.70
C THR A 307 20.76 -12.57 12.59
N VAL A 308 21.59 -11.88 11.79
CA VAL A 308 21.43 -10.43 11.54
C VAL A 308 20.05 -10.14 10.93
N LEU A 309 19.59 -10.96 9.97
CA LEU A 309 18.27 -10.80 9.39
C LEU A 309 17.16 -11.08 10.41
N THR A 310 17.27 -12.12 11.22
CA THR A 310 16.27 -12.48 12.24
C THR A 310 16.17 -11.41 13.31
N VAL A 311 17.30 -11.01 13.90
CA VAL A 311 17.32 -10.00 14.97
C VAL A 311 16.96 -8.62 14.43
N GLY A 312 17.54 -8.22 13.30
CA GLY A 312 17.24 -6.95 12.65
C GLY A 312 15.79 -6.87 12.19
N GLY A 313 15.25 -7.97 11.66
CA GLY A 313 13.84 -8.06 11.26
C GLY A 313 12.90 -7.94 12.46
N LEU A 314 13.19 -8.63 13.58
CA LEU A 314 12.40 -8.50 14.80
C LEU A 314 12.45 -7.08 15.37
N SER A 315 13.65 -6.49 15.43
CA SER A 315 13.81 -5.10 15.90
C SER A 315 13.03 -4.13 15.04
N LEU A 316 13.06 -4.31 13.71
CA LEU A 316 12.29 -3.49 12.78
C LEU A 316 10.78 -3.69 12.99
N ALA A 317 10.29 -4.91 13.15
CA ALA A 317 8.89 -5.19 13.40
C ALA A 317 8.39 -4.52 14.71
N ILE A 318 9.19 -4.57 15.76
CA ILE A 318 8.88 -3.89 17.03
C ILE A 318 8.81 -2.37 16.80
N VAL A 319 9.81 -1.78 16.13
CA VAL A 319 9.80 -0.34 15.83
C VAL A 319 8.55 0.05 15.02
N GLN A 320 8.20 -0.73 13.98
CA GLN A 320 7.00 -0.48 13.18
C GLN A 320 5.74 -0.48 14.04
N THR A 321 5.55 -1.45 14.94
CA THR A 321 4.36 -1.50 15.80
C THR A 321 4.31 -0.41 16.87
N MET A 322 5.43 0.19 17.22
CA MET A 322 5.54 1.29 18.20
C MET A 322 5.43 2.68 17.56
N THR A 323 5.44 2.76 16.24
CA THR A 323 5.39 4.04 15.50
C THR A 323 4.08 4.16 14.75
N ALA A 324 3.47 5.35 14.79
CA ALA A 324 2.32 5.67 13.97
C ALA A 324 2.75 5.89 12.50
N ALA A 325 1.95 5.40 11.57
CA ALA A 325 2.20 5.51 10.13
C ALA A 325 1.02 6.08 9.34
N GLY A 326 -0.13 6.28 9.96
CA GLY A 326 -1.31 6.84 9.34
C GLY A 326 -2.39 7.16 10.35
N ILE A 327 -3.49 7.71 9.86
CA ILE A 327 -4.66 8.08 10.64
C ILE A 327 -5.88 7.47 9.96
N THR A 328 -6.76 6.86 10.73
CA THR A 328 -8.15 6.62 10.36
C THR A 328 -9.01 7.68 11.02
N ALA A 329 -10.25 7.81 10.63
CA ALA A 329 -11.19 8.86 11.03
C ALA A 329 -10.87 9.57 12.38
N VAL A 330 -10.56 8.81 13.43
CA VAL A 330 -10.32 9.35 14.79
C VAL A 330 -9.06 8.79 15.48
N ARG A 331 -8.35 7.84 14.88
CA ARG A 331 -7.25 7.12 15.57
C ARG A 331 -5.97 7.08 14.77
N MET A 332 -4.84 7.22 15.47
CA MET A 332 -3.53 6.89 14.91
C MET A 332 -3.39 5.39 14.74
N VAL A 333 -2.87 4.99 13.59
CA VAL A 333 -2.63 3.59 13.24
C VAL A 333 -1.12 3.33 13.22
N SER A 334 -0.71 2.26 13.89
CA SER A 334 0.69 1.81 13.88
C SER A 334 1.13 1.36 12.50
N ALA A 335 2.44 1.47 12.22
CA ALA A 335 3.01 0.94 11.00
C ALA A 335 2.91 -0.59 10.94
N TRP A 336 2.59 -1.11 9.76
CA TRP A 336 2.47 -2.55 9.53
C TRP A 336 3.84 -3.26 9.67
N PRO A 337 3.98 -4.29 10.52
CA PRO A 337 5.27 -4.94 10.78
C PRO A 337 5.72 -5.90 9.67
N GLY A 338 5.04 -5.94 8.53
CA GLY A 338 5.29 -6.87 7.44
C GLY A 338 6.74 -6.91 6.96
N ALA A 339 7.40 -5.76 6.85
CA ALA A 339 8.80 -5.68 6.43
C ALA A 339 9.76 -6.34 7.43
N GLY A 340 9.59 -6.05 8.72
CA GLY A 340 10.38 -6.65 9.78
C GLY A 340 10.17 -8.17 9.85
N LEU A 341 8.91 -8.62 9.75
CA LEU A 341 8.56 -10.04 9.78
C LEU A 341 9.02 -10.81 8.52
N ALA A 342 9.09 -10.15 7.35
CA ALA A 342 9.68 -10.73 6.16
C ALA A 342 11.17 -11.03 6.33
N LEU A 343 11.92 -10.08 6.90
CA LEU A 343 13.34 -10.26 7.19
C LEU A 343 13.56 -11.33 8.27
N LEU A 344 12.72 -11.34 9.33
CA LEU A 344 12.75 -12.37 10.38
C LEU A 344 12.54 -13.76 9.79
N THR A 345 11.49 -13.93 8.96
CA THR A 345 11.17 -15.22 8.33
C THR A 345 12.27 -15.67 7.36
N LEU A 346 12.86 -14.73 6.58
CA LEU A 346 14.00 -15.04 5.72
C LEU A 346 15.22 -15.48 6.51
N GLY A 347 15.51 -14.82 7.62
CA GLY A 347 16.56 -15.19 8.57
C GLY A 347 16.31 -16.58 9.19
N ALA A 348 15.08 -16.84 9.65
CA ALA A 348 14.69 -18.15 10.18
C ALA A 348 14.85 -19.27 9.13
N CYS A 349 14.48 -19.03 7.87
CA CYS A 349 14.75 -19.95 6.76
C CYS A 349 16.25 -20.20 6.56
N GLY A 350 17.09 -19.16 6.67
CA GLY A 350 18.53 -19.29 6.57
C GLY A 350 19.13 -20.08 7.73
N LEU A 351 18.69 -19.86 8.97
CA LEU A 351 19.07 -20.65 10.15
C LEU A 351 18.62 -22.11 10.00
N LEU A 352 17.38 -22.34 9.60
CA LEU A 352 16.86 -23.70 9.34
C LEU A 352 17.70 -24.40 8.26
N ALA A 353 18.06 -23.70 7.17
CA ALA A 353 18.96 -24.25 6.15
C ALA A 353 20.34 -24.56 6.74
N SER A 354 20.95 -23.65 7.51
CA SER A 354 22.28 -23.85 8.12
C SER A 354 22.32 -25.03 9.09
N SER A 355 21.19 -25.26 9.80
CA SER A 355 21.06 -26.41 10.68
C SER A 355 21.08 -27.77 9.96
N GLN A 356 20.77 -27.83 8.68
CA GLN A 356 20.71 -29.05 7.87
C GLN A 356 21.95 -29.24 6.98
N LEU A 357 22.78 -28.19 6.80
CA LEU A 357 23.94 -28.20 5.91
C LEU A 357 25.22 -28.43 6.68
N ARG A 358 26.19 -29.15 6.07
CA ARG A 358 27.58 -29.17 6.52
C ARG A 358 28.35 -28.06 5.79
N GLY A 359 29.15 -27.32 6.53
CA GLY A 359 30.18 -26.47 5.94
C GLY A 359 31.11 -27.35 5.15
N SER A 360 30.97 -27.38 3.83
CA SER A 360 31.86 -28.15 2.99
C SER A 360 32.78 -27.21 2.23
N GLY A 361 34.05 -27.61 2.10
CA GLY A 361 34.98 -27.00 1.18
C GLY A 361 34.45 -26.98 -0.27
N ARG A 362 35.30 -26.86 -1.26
CA ARG A 362 35.07 -26.59 -2.68
C ARG A 362 33.89 -27.30 -3.43
N ARG A 363 33.21 -28.32 -2.84
CA ARG A 363 32.19 -29.16 -3.50
C ARG A 363 30.72 -28.80 -3.24
N GLY A 364 30.43 -27.75 -2.45
CA GLY A 364 29.04 -27.36 -2.10
C GLY A 364 28.57 -28.00 -0.77
N ALA A 365 27.52 -27.41 -0.18
CA ALA A 365 26.98 -27.88 1.09
C ALA A 365 26.18 -29.18 0.92
N GLU A 366 26.58 -30.24 1.61
CA GLU A 366 25.90 -31.54 1.62
C GLU A 366 24.94 -31.65 2.79
N LEU A 367 23.86 -32.44 2.63
CA LEU A 367 22.99 -32.74 3.73
C LEU A 367 23.68 -33.61 4.75
N ARG A 368 23.49 -33.30 6.02
CA ARG A 368 23.97 -34.15 7.13
C ARG A 368 23.21 -35.47 7.22
N PRO A 369 23.87 -36.56 7.68
CA PRO A 369 23.15 -37.72 8.13
C PRO A 369 22.19 -37.30 9.26
N ARG A 370 20.92 -37.65 9.12
CA ARG A 370 19.84 -37.23 10.02
C ARG A 370 19.86 -38.05 11.30
N THR A 371 20.35 -37.45 12.37
CA THR A 371 20.08 -37.99 13.72
C THR A 371 18.60 -37.92 14.04
N PRO A 372 18.06 -38.73 14.96
CA PRO A 372 16.65 -38.70 15.34
C PRO A 372 16.16 -37.30 15.71
N LEU A 373 16.97 -36.53 16.46
CA LEU A 373 16.67 -35.13 16.83
C LEU A 373 16.54 -34.22 15.62
N VAL A 374 17.41 -34.38 14.61
CA VAL A 374 17.36 -33.58 13.37
C VAL A 374 16.10 -33.93 12.56
N ARG A 375 15.72 -35.20 12.52
CA ARG A 375 14.47 -35.61 11.87
C ARG A 375 13.26 -35.01 12.57
N ALA A 376 13.22 -35.08 13.90
CA ALA A 376 12.16 -34.50 14.71
C ALA A 376 12.04 -32.97 14.48
N ALA A 377 13.14 -32.25 14.47
CA ALA A 377 13.15 -30.80 14.20
C ALA A 377 12.62 -30.45 12.79
N VAL A 378 13.02 -31.19 11.75
CA VAL A 378 12.54 -31.00 10.38
C VAL A 378 11.04 -31.33 10.25
N VAL A 379 10.60 -32.42 10.86
CA VAL A 379 9.19 -32.81 10.87
C VAL A 379 8.37 -31.78 11.65
N GLY A 380 8.86 -31.35 12.82
CA GLY A 380 8.22 -30.29 13.61
C GLY A 380 8.07 -28.98 12.85
N ALA A 381 9.12 -28.54 12.16
CA ALA A 381 9.06 -27.33 11.32
C ALA A 381 8.07 -27.46 10.14
N ALA A 382 8.04 -28.63 9.50
CA ALA A 382 7.08 -28.89 8.41
C ALA A 382 5.65 -28.95 8.94
N ALA A 383 5.40 -29.64 10.05
CA ALA A 383 4.08 -29.71 10.68
C ALA A 383 3.60 -28.33 11.14
N SER A 384 4.48 -27.56 11.78
CA SER A 384 4.23 -26.17 12.15
C SER A 384 3.76 -25.33 10.96
N ALA A 385 4.51 -25.35 9.85
CA ALA A 385 4.16 -24.57 8.66
C ALA A 385 2.83 -25.03 8.02
N VAL A 386 2.55 -26.35 8.01
CA VAL A 386 1.25 -26.87 7.52
C VAL A 386 0.12 -26.41 8.42
N LEU A 387 0.28 -26.51 9.75
CA LEU A 387 -0.75 -26.10 10.71
C LEU A 387 -1.07 -24.60 10.61
N VAL A 388 -0.04 -23.76 10.49
CA VAL A 388 -0.21 -22.31 10.27
C VAL A 388 -0.94 -22.04 8.96
N LEU A 389 -0.52 -22.69 7.85
CA LEU A 389 -1.17 -22.54 6.55
C LEU A 389 -2.66 -22.93 6.62
N VAL A 390 -2.97 -24.05 7.26
CA VAL A 390 -4.35 -24.53 7.41
C VAL A 390 -5.16 -23.59 8.30
N ALA A 391 -4.62 -23.18 9.45
CA ALA A 391 -5.33 -22.32 10.39
C ALA A 391 -5.70 -20.96 9.76
N LEU A 392 -4.74 -20.30 9.11
CA LEU A 392 -4.99 -18.99 8.49
C LEU A 392 -5.82 -19.09 7.20
N THR A 393 -5.72 -20.19 6.47
CA THR A 393 -6.61 -20.43 5.32
C THR A 393 -8.05 -20.67 5.79
N ALA A 394 -8.24 -21.42 6.87
CA ALA A 394 -9.55 -21.66 7.47
C ALA A 394 -10.17 -20.36 8.01
N GLU A 395 -9.36 -19.51 8.67
CA GLU A 395 -9.79 -18.18 9.14
C GLU A 395 -10.28 -17.30 7.98
N GLY A 396 -9.49 -17.16 6.93
CA GLY A 396 -9.88 -16.38 5.75
C GLY A 396 -11.13 -16.94 5.05
N ALA A 397 -11.27 -18.28 4.95
CA ALA A 397 -12.44 -18.91 4.36
C ALA A 397 -13.71 -18.75 5.23
N ALA A 398 -13.56 -18.74 6.56
CA ALA A 398 -14.65 -18.56 7.51
C ALA A 398 -15.20 -17.11 7.55
N GLY A 399 -14.50 -16.15 6.97
CA GLY A 399 -14.92 -14.76 6.94
C GLY A 399 -13.92 -13.77 7.54
N GLY A 400 -12.78 -14.23 8.00
CA GLY A 400 -11.68 -13.39 8.50
C GLY A 400 -10.97 -12.57 7.43
N THR A 401 -11.36 -12.70 6.15
CA THR A 401 -10.86 -11.80 5.10
C THR A 401 -11.65 -10.48 5.13
N GLN A 402 -10.94 -9.37 5.10
CA GLN A 402 -11.52 -8.04 4.99
C GLN A 402 -11.76 -7.63 3.52
N LEU A 403 -11.35 -8.48 2.58
CA LEU A 403 -11.53 -8.25 1.16
C LEU A 403 -12.94 -8.59 0.73
N GLY A 404 -13.53 -7.69 -0.04
CA GLY A 404 -14.84 -7.84 -0.63
C GLY A 404 -14.85 -7.39 -2.09
N ARG A 405 -16.03 -7.44 -2.69
CA ARG A 405 -16.29 -6.89 -4.02
C ARG A 405 -17.41 -5.87 -3.89
N THR A 406 -17.19 -4.74 -4.51
CA THR A 406 -18.25 -3.74 -4.63
C THR A 406 -18.47 -3.39 -6.09
N GLN A 407 -19.71 -3.20 -6.45
CA GLN A 407 -20.10 -2.59 -7.72
C GLN A 407 -20.36 -1.10 -7.54
N ASP A 408 -20.50 -0.67 -6.30
CA ASP A 408 -20.85 0.68 -5.94
C ASP A 408 -19.61 1.51 -5.63
N SER A 409 -19.63 2.76 -6.03
CA SER A 409 -18.67 3.76 -5.55
C SER A 409 -18.87 3.96 -4.04
N ARG A 410 -17.85 4.49 -3.35
CA ARG A 410 -18.01 4.92 -1.95
C ARG A 410 -19.00 6.07 -1.77
N LEU A 411 -19.35 6.70 -2.86
CA LEU A 411 -20.37 7.76 -2.91
C LEU A 411 -21.69 7.19 -3.39
N PRO A 412 -22.83 7.68 -2.87
CA PRO A 412 -24.13 7.45 -3.49
C PRO A 412 -24.08 7.85 -4.97
N VAL A 413 -24.78 7.09 -5.82
CA VAL A 413 -24.72 7.24 -7.29
C VAL A 413 -24.89 8.70 -7.72
N PHE A 414 -25.89 9.37 -7.16
CA PHE A 414 -26.19 10.76 -7.47
C PHE A 414 -25.05 11.72 -7.09
N ALA A 415 -24.44 11.54 -5.90
CA ALA A 415 -23.28 12.32 -5.46
C ALA A 415 -22.07 12.03 -6.33
N GLY A 416 -21.83 10.79 -6.72
CA GLY A 416 -20.76 10.38 -7.63
C GLY A 416 -20.89 10.98 -9.04
N GLU A 417 -22.10 11.01 -9.60
CA GLU A 417 -22.37 11.66 -10.89
C GLU A 417 -22.11 13.19 -10.83
N ARG A 418 -22.51 13.83 -9.74
CA ARG A 418 -22.25 15.26 -9.54
C ARG A 418 -20.78 15.57 -9.29
N ALA A 419 -20.06 14.70 -8.61
CA ALA A 419 -18.61 14.83 -8.41
C ALA A 419 -17.84 14.74 -9.73
N SER A 420 -18.30 13.91 -10.67
CA SER A 420 -17.73 13.80 -12.02
C SER A 420 -18.34 14.79 -13.02
N GLY A 421 -19.35 15.52 -12.61
CA GLY A 421 -20.06 16.49 -13.42
C GLY A 421 -19.33 17.82 -13.59
N PRO A 422 -19.92 18.77 -14.37
CA PRO A 422 -19.26 20.03 -14.68
C PRO A 422 -18.93 20.90 -13.47
N LEU A 423 -19.65 20.77 -12.37
CA LEU A 423 -19.38 21.55 -11.15
C LEU A 423 -18.41 20.89 -10.20
N ALA A 424 -18.01 19.63 -10.46
CA ALA A 424 -17.06 18.85 -9.68
C ALA A 424 -17.34 18.92 -8.16
N GLN A 425 -18.62 18.76 -7.77
CA GLN A 425 -19.09 18.89 -6.39
C GLN A 425 -18.43 17.86 -5.49
N ARG A 426 -17.99 18.28 -4.32
CA ARG A 426 -17.47 17.34 -3.30
C ARG A 426 -18.58 16.82 -2.41
N THR A 427 -18.32 15.67 -1.81
CA THR A 427 -19.20 15.06 -0.80
C THR A 427 -18.48 15.06 0.54
N LEU A 428 -19.13 15.56 1.58
CA LEU A 428 -18.64 15.42 2.95
C LEU A 428 -19.14 14.09 3.52
N LEU A 429 -18.23 13.17 3.78
CA LEU A 429 -18.53 11.91 4.45
C LEU A 429 -18.35 12.09 5.95
N LEU A 430 -19.43 11.90 6.70
CA LEU A 430 -19.45 11.85 8.15
C LEU A 430 -19.56 10.39 8.59
N GLU A 431 -18.62 9.90 9.36
CA GLU A 431 -18.57 8.54 9.86
C GLU A 431 -18.65 8.53 11.38
N VAL A 432 -19.65 7.84 11.92
CA VAL A 432 -19.80 7.63 13.36
C VAL A 432 -19.09 6.34 13.72
N SER A 433 -18.06 6.44 14.56
CA SER A 433 -17.29 5.30 15.06
C SER A 433 -16.89 5.55 16.52
N ASP A 434 -17.06 4.55 17.37
CA ASP A 434 -16.69 4.61 18.78
C ASP A 434 -17.32 5.80 19.56
N GLY A 435 -18.48 6.27 19.13
CA GLY A 435 -19.17 7.40 19.75
C GLY A 435 -18.64 8.78 19.34
N GLU A 436 -17.76 8.87 18.38
CA GLU A 436 -17.25 10.10 17.79
C GLU A 436 -17.66 10.23 16.32
N VAL A 437 -17.81 11.47 15.83
CA VAL A 437 -18.13 11.76 14.43
C VAL A 437 -16.88 12.32 13.75
N ALA A 438 -16.41 11.63 12.75
CA ALA A 438 -15.33 12.10 11.90
C ALA A 438 -15.84 12.53 10.52
N GLY A 439 -15.27 13.61 9.98
CA GLY A 439 -15.62 14.11 8.66
C GLY A 439 -14.43 14.07 7.71
N ARG A 440 -14.68 13.66 6.45
CA ARG A 440 -13.71 13.76 5.37
C ARG A 440 -14.37 14.16 4.06
N LEU A 441 -13.65 14.91 3.24
CA LEU A 441 -14.11 15.23 1.90
C LEU A 441 -13.79 14.09 0.93
N ALA A 442 -14.71 13.83 0.04
CA ALA A 442 -14.62 12.82 -0.99
C ALA A 442 -14.91 13.43 -2.37
N GLY A 443 -14.05 13.13 -3.32
CA GLY A 443 -14.19 13.45 -4.73
C GLY A 443 -14.52 12.21 -5.57
N PRO A 444 -14.47 12.31 -6.91
CA PRO A 444 -14.84 11.22 -7.83
C PRO A 444 -13.96 9.98 -7.67
N ASP A 445 -12.67 10.16 -7.34
CA ASP A 445 -11.67 9.10 -7.18
C ASP A 445 -11.61 8.53 -5.75
N SER A 446 -12.57 8.92 -4.89
CA SER A 446 -12.52 8.56 -3.47
C SER A 446 -12.49 7.05 -3.23
N GLY A 447 -11.49 6.64 -2.46
CA GLY A 447 -11.21 5.24 -2.14
C GLY A 447 -10.54 4.45 -3.25
N SER A 448 -10.16 5.09 -4.37
CA SER A 448 -9.33 4.47 -5.40
C SER A 448 -7.84 4.52 -5.07
N VAL A 449 -7.04 3.77 -5.82
CA VAL A 449 -5.57 3.81 -5.70
C VAL A 449 -4.98 5.16 -6.10
N LEU A 450 -5.72 5.99 -6.85
CA LEU A 450 -5.28 7.33 -7.23
C LEU A 450 -5.25 8.29 -6.03
N GLU A 451 -6.11 8.05 -5.04
CA GLU A 451 -6.22 8.84 -3.82
C GLU A 451 -5.23 8.36 -2.72
N THR A 452 -4.49 7.27 -2.92
CA THR A 452 -3.53 6.79 -1.91
C THR A 452 -2.17 7.46 -2.07
N SER A 453 -1.58 7.91 -0.96
CA SER A 453 -0.20 8.42 -0.91
C SER A 453 0.36 8.30 0.51
N THR A 454 1.44 7.57 0.65
CA THR A 454 2.18 7.44 1.92
C THR A 454 2.77 8.78 2.37
N VAL A 455 3.10 9.68 1.44
CA VAL A 455 3.60 11.03 1.74
C VAL A 455 2.48 11.90 2.31
N ALA A 456 1.28 11.85 1.72
CA ALA A 456 0.14 12.59 2.25
C ALA A 456 -0.29 12.08 3.63
N ALA A 457 -0.32 10.76 3.84
CA ALA A 457 -0.61 10.15 5.13
C ALA A 457 0.40 10.58 6.21
N ALA A 458 1.69 10.63 5.87
CA ALA A 458 2.73 11.09 6.79
C ALA A 458 2.59 12.57 7.13
N ALA A 459 2.27 13.42 6.13
CA ALA A 459 2.03 14.85 6.36
C ALA A 459 0.83 15.09 7.28
N GLN A 460 -0.28 14.36 7.08
CA GLN A 460 -1.44 14.42 7.97
C GLN A 460 -1.10 13.99 9.39
N LEU A 461 -0.30 12.93 9.55
CA LEU A 461 0.11 12.43 10.86
C LEU A 461 0.95 13.46 11.64
N GLU A 462 1.76 14.27 10.97
CA GLU A 462 2.55 15.34 11.60
C GLU A 462 1.67 16.43 12.24
N GLY A 463 0.47 16.66 11.70
CA GLY A 463 -0.54 17.56 12.26
C GLY A 463 -1.41 16.95 13.36
N PHE A 464 -1.34 15.64 13.59
CA PHE A 464 -2.20 14.93 14.54
C PHE A 464 -1.44 14.51 15.81
N PRO A 465 -2.03 14.50 17.02
CA PRO A 465 -3.35 15.02 17.35
C PRO A 465 -3.33 16.55 17.50
N PRO A 466 -4.40 17.24 17.05
CA PRO A 466 -4.48 18.70 17.08
C PRO A 466 -4.38 19.30 18.50
N GLU A 467 -4.82 18.57 19.51
CA GLU A 467 -4.72 18.99 20.94
C GLU A 467 -3.27 19.16 21.41
N ARG A 468 -2.34 18.38 20.87
CA ARG A 468 -0.91 18.48 21.18
C ARG A 468 -0.17 19.52 20.34
N ARG A 469 -0.73 19.89 19.19
CA ARG A 469 -0.17 20.86 18.24
C ARG A 469 -1.28 21.69 17.61
N PRO A 470 -2.03 22.51 18.39
CA PRO A 470 -3.13 23.30 17.84
C PRO A 470 -2.69 24.30 16.75
N ALA A 471 -1.41 24.66 16.73
CA ALA A 471 -0.82 25.48 15.67
C ALA A 471 -0.40 24.69 14.40
N ALA A 472 -0.58 23.38 14.37
CA ALA A 472 -0.19 22.53 13.26
C ALA A 472 -1.33 22.28 12.24
N LEU A 473 -2.59 22.56 12.61
CA LEU A 473 -3.67 22.63 11.63
C LEU A 473 -3.48 23.91 10.82
N ASP A 474 -3.42 23.76 9.51
CA ASP A 474 -3.48 24.94 8.66
C ASP A 474 -4.92 25.48 8.55
N ALA A 475 -5.07 26.64 7.91
CA ALA A 475 -6.36 27.29 7.79
C ALA A 475 -7.39 26.43 7.03
N ALA A 476 -6.94 25.58 6.09
CA ALA A 476 -7.79 24.68 5.33
C ALA A 476 -8.35 23.54 6.20
N ASP A 477 -7.47 22.87 6.98
CA ASP A 477 -7.89 21.80 7.88
C ASP A 477 -8.76 22.34 9.02
N THR A 478 -8.50 23.57 9.46
CA THR A 478 -9.32 24.27 10.48
C THR A 478 -10.72 24.54 9.92
N ALA A 479 -10.84 25.05 8.70
CA ALA A 479 -12.13 25.31 8.06
C ALA A 479 -12.97 24.04 7.91
N LEU A 480 -12.33 22.92 7.52
CA LEU A 480 -13.01 21.62 7.44
C LEU A 480 -13.47 21.13 8.82
N ALA A 481 -12.60 21.23 9.84
CA ALA A 481 -12.93 20.81 11.21
C ALA A 481 -14.08 21.65 11.80
N GLU A 482 -14.10 22.94 11.57
CA GLU A 482 -15.17 23.85 11.99
C GLU A 482 -16.49 23.53 11.28
N ALA A 483 -16.47 23.26 9.97
CA ALA A 483 -17.66 22.84 9.24
C ALA A 483 -18.25 21.52 9.76
N VAL A 484 -17.39 20.52 10.03
CA VAL A 484 -17.81 19.23 10.61
C VAL A 484 -18.36 19.43 12.02
N GLY A 485 -17.66 20.17 12.87
CA GLY A 485 -18.08 20.47 14.24
C GLY A 485 -19.42 21.24 14.29
N GLY A 486 -19.62 22.19 13.40
CA GLY A 486 -20.88 22.92 13.26
C GLY A 486 -22.05 22.00 12.88
N LEU A 487 -21.86 21.14 11.89
CA LEU A 487 -22.89 20.18 11.46
C LEU A 487 -23.29 19.20 12.57
N THR A 488 -22.32 18.70 13.33
CA THR A 488 -22.56 17.72 14.39
C THR A 488 -23.17 18.33 15.66
N SER A 489 -22.92 19.61 15.90
CA SER A 489 -23.49 20.35 17.05
C SER A 489 -24.86 21.02 16.75
N GLY A 490 -25.34 20.96 15.53
CA GLY A 490 -26.59 21.63 15.09
C GLY A 490 -26.43 23.14 14.83
N ALA A 491 -25.18 23.64 14.83
CA ALA A 491 -24.82 25.00 14.45
C ALA A 491 -24.17 25.07 13.05
N GLY A 492 -24.54 24.15 12.17
CA GLY A 492 -23.97 24.05 10.83
C GLY A 492 -24.14 25.31 10.00
N ASP A 493 -23.05 25.75 9.36
CA ASP A 493 -23.04 26.88 8.44
C ASP A 493 -23.01 26.37 6.98
N PRO A 494 -24.12 26.53 6.22
CA PRO A 494 -24.17 26.15 4.80
C PRO A 494 -23.15 26.90 3.94
N GLN A 495 -22.78 28.13 4.31
CA GLN A 495 -21.80 28.90 3.57
C GLN A 495 -20.42 28.27 3.66
N ALA A 496 -20.02 27.77 4.84
CA ALA A 496 -18.78 27.04 5.02
C ALA A 496 -18.71 25.78 4.14
N LEU A 497 -19.85 25.06 3.98
CA LEU A 497 -19.93 23.91 3.06
C LEU A 497 -19.80 24.33 1.58
N GLU A 498 -20.45 25.43 1.20
CA GLU A 498 -20.34 25.99 -0.15
C GLU A 498 -18.91 26.42 -0.48
N GLU A 499 -18.22 27.04 0.47
CA GLU A 499 -16.80 27.43 0.34
C GLU A 499 -15.89 26.22 0.16
N LEU A 500 -16.16 25.11 0.84
CA LEU A 500 -15.47 23.83 0.70
C LEU A 500 -15.82 23.06 -0.59
N GLY A 501 -16.79 23.56 -1.39
CA GLY A 501 -17.28 22.92 -2.60
C GLY A 501 -18.15 21.69 -2.31
N VAL A 502 -18.73 21.59 -1.12
CA VAL A 502 -19.53 20.46 -0.67
C VAL A 502 -20.97 20.57 -1.16
N GLY A 503 -21.34 19.77 -2.17
CA GLY A 503 -22.71 19.66 -2.67
C GLY A 503 -23.56 18.61 -1.94
N PHE A 504 -22.90 17.65 -1.27
CA PHE A 504 -23.58 16.55 -0.57
C PHE A 504 -22.94 16.24 0.77
N VAL A 505 -23.76 15.80 1.72
CA VAL A 505 -23.34 15.26 3.01
C VAL A 505 -23.87 13.82 3.12
N VAL A 506 -23.00 12.87 3.44
CA VAL A 506 -23.36 11.47 3.70
C VAL A 506 -22.99 11.16 5.13
N LEU A 507 -23.92 10.65 5.92
CA LEU A 507 -23.71 10.23 7.30
C LEU A 507 -23.85 8.70 7.38
N SER A 508 -22.79 8.03 7.81
CA SER A 508 -22.71 6.58 7.99
C SER A 508 -22.17 6.23 9.37
N GLY A 509 -22.33 4.98 9.78
CA GLY A 509 -21.81 4.47 11.04
C GLY A 509 -22.72 3.42 11.65
N ASP A 510 -22.31 2.92 12.82
CA ASP A 510 -23.08 1.94 13.57
C ASP A 510 -24.37 2.56 14.10
N GLU A 511 -25.49 1.79 14.02
CA GLU A 511 -26.78 2.22 14.57
C GLU A 511 -26.65 2.50 16.08
N GLY A 512 -27.06 3.70 16.51
CA GLY A 512 -26.96 4.12 17.90
C GLY A 512 -27.41 5.57 18.11
N GLU A 513 -27.41 6.00 19.36
CA GLU A 513 -27.85 7.34 19.75
C GLU A 513 -27.04 8.45 19.09
N VAL A 514 -25.72 8.26 18.95
CA VAL A 514 -24.81 9.23 18.32
C VAL A 514 -25.13 9.43 16.83
N LEU A 515 -25.43 8.35 16.09
CA LEU A 515 -25.82 8.44 14.69
C LEU A 515 -27.14 9.20 14.54
N GLU A 516 -28.13 8.92 15.41
CA GLU A 516 -29.42 9.58 15.39
C GLU A 516 -29.32 11.07 15.79
N GLU A 517 -28.46 11.39 16.72
CA GLU A 517 -28.20 12.78 17.12
C GLU A 517 -27.51 13.56 16.00
N ALA A 518 -26.46 12.99 15.41
CA ALA A 518 -25.79 13.58 14.26
C ALA A 518 -26.75 13.78 13.09
N SER A 519 -27.63 12.80 12.79
CA SER A 519 -28.64 12.90 11.74
C SER A 519 -29.66 14.02 12.00
N ARG A 520 -30.08 14.21 13.25
CA ARG A 520 -30.96 15.30 13.64
C ARG A 520 -30.28 16.66 13.49
N SER A 521 -29.03 16.77 13.93
CA SER A 521 -28.22 17.99 13.83
C SER A 521 -27.99 18.41 12.38
N VAL A 522 -27.59 17.46 11.50
CA VAL A 522 -27.42 17.72 10.06
C VAL A 522 -28.75 18.14 9.42
N SER A 523 -29.87 17.45 9.77
CA SER A 523 -31.19 17.78 9.22
C SER A 523 -31.74 19.14 9.71
N ALA A 524 -31.28 19.63 10.85
CA ALA A 524 -31.66 20.93 11.40
C ALA A 524 -30.88 22.08 10.76
N THR A 525 -29.80 21.81 10.04
CA THR A 525 -28.99 22.83 9.37
C THR A 525 -29.76 23.42 8.19
N HIS A 526 -29.86 24.73 8.16
CA HIS A 526 -30.54 25.46 7.09
C HIS A 526 -29.88 25.15 5.73
N ARG A 527 -30.68 25.13 4.62
CA ARG A 527 -30.20 24.84 3.26
C ARG A 527 -29.62 23.43 3.07
N LEU A 528 -29.87 22.49 3.98
CA LEU A 528 -29.63 21.08 3.78
C LEU A 528 -30.95 20.34 3.60
N THR A 529 -31.12 19.71 2.44
CA THR A 529 -32.30 18.95 2.08
C THR A 529 -31.99 17.46 2.12
N ARG A 530 -32.69 16.70 3.00
CA ARG A 530 -32.52 15.24 3.05
C ARG A 530 -33.09 14.60 1.78
N LEU A 531 -32.26 13.85 1.06
CA LEU A 531 -32.68 13.13 -0.15
C LEU A 531 -33.14 11.70 0.15
N GLY A 532 -32.67 11.09 1.22
CA GLY A 532 -33.04 9.73 1.62
C GLY A 532 -31.87 8.93 2.18
N ASP A 533 -32.08 7.61 2.22
CA ASP A 533 -31.10 6.65 2.68
C ASP A 533 -30.54 5.88 1.46
N ALA A 534 -29.22 5.79 1.38
CA ALA A 534 -28.48 5.03 0.39
C ALA A 534 -27.72 3.90 1.10
N ASP A 535 -27.18 2.95 0.35
CA ASP A 535 -26.36 1.86 0.91
C ASP A 535 -25.12 2.38 1.65
N GLN A 536 -24.63 3.58 1.26
CA GLN A 536 -23.47 4.25 1.86
C GLN A 536 -23.81 5.08 3.11
N GLY A 537 -25.10 5.27 3.43
CA GLY A 537 -25.57 6.07 4.55
C GLY A 537 -26.70 7.04 4.20
N ARG A 538 -27.02 7.91 5.13
CA ARG A 538 -28.05 8.95 4.98
C ARG A 538 -27.49 10.11 4.17
N LEU A 539 -28.25 10.57 3.16
CA LEU A 539 -27.80 11.56 2.17
C LEU A 539 -28.59 12.87 2.28
N TRP A 540 -27.86 13.97 2.31
CA TRP A 540 -28.38 15.35 2.19
C TRP A 540 -27.71 16.06 1.02
N GLN A 541 -28.48 16.94 0.37
CA GLN A 541 -27.99 17.91 -0.60
C GLN A 541 -27.81 19.26 0.08
N VAL A 542 -26.74 19.96 -0.28
CA VAL A 542 -26.48 21.33 0.14
C VAL A 542 -26.95 22.28 -0.95
N ASP A 543 -27.88 23.16 -0.61
CA ASP A 543 -28.38 24.19 -1.52
C ASP A 543 -27.50 25.43 -1.39
N GLY A 544 -26.90 25.90 -2.49
CA GLY A 544 -26.06 27.10 -2.54
C GLY A 544 -26.85 28.39 -2.29
N ALA A 545 -26.15 29.49 -2.06
CA ALA A 545 -26.76 30.81 -1.84
C ALA A 545 -27.65 31.20 -3.01
N GLY A 546 -28.87 31.68 -2.70
CA GLY A 546 -29.84 32.09 -3.72
C GLY A 546 -30.39 30.94 -4.58
N GLY A 547 -30.21 29.69 -4.18
CA GLY A 547 -30.62 28.50 -4.96
C GLY A 547 -29.63 28.12 -6.08
N ALA A 548 -28.42 28.70 -6.09
CA ALA A 548 -27.35 28.28 -6.98
C ALA A 548 -26.84 26.88 -6.61
N GLU A 549 -26.29 26.17 -7.58
CA GLU A 549 -25.60 24.89 -7.28
C GLU A 549 -24.19 25.16 -6.73
N VAL A 550 -23.80 24.38 -5.72
CA VAL A 550 -22.44 24.41 -5.18
C VAL A 550 -21.44 23.90 -6.22
N ALA A 551 -20.26 24.52 -6.31
CA ALA A 551 -19.23 24.14 -7.27
C ALA A 551 -17.85 24.11 -6.63
N TRP A 552 -16.96 23.26 -7.15
CA TRP A 552 -15.55 23.24 -6.78
C TRP A 552 -14.79 24.52 -7.15
N ALA A 553 -15.17 25.14 -8.28
CA ALA A 553 -14.62 26.41 -8.74
C ALA A 553 -15.70 27.47 -8.84
N ARG A 554 -15.38 28.68 -8.40
CA ARG A 554 -16.30 29.84 -8.46
C ARG A 554 -15.55 31.11 -8.79
N THR A 555 -16.24 32.07 -9.41
CA THR A 555 -15.76 33.46 -9.46
C THR A 555 -16.31 34.24 -8.28
N VAL A 556 -15.52 35.20 -7.80
CA VAL A 556 -15.90 36.16 -6.75
C VAL A 556 -15.66 37.56 -7.31
N ASP A 557 -16.71 38.33 -7.42
CA ASP A 557 -16.66 39.71 -7.92
C ASP A 557 -16.24 40.68 -6.80
N GLY A 558 -15.98 41.91 -7.15
CA GLY A 558 -15.52 42.96 -6.21
C GLY A 558 -16.54 43.30 -5.11
N ASP A 559 -17.83 43.04 -5.32
CA ASP A 559 -18.93 43.21 -4.38
C ASP A 559 -19.21 41.92 -3.53
N GLY A 560 -18.42 40.88 -3.76
CA GLY A 560 -18.55 39.58 -3.07
C GLY A 560 -19.58 38.62 -3.69
N ALA A 561 -20.18 38.97 -4.85
CA ALA A 561 -21.08 38.05 -5.55
C ALA A 561 -20.30 36.83 -6.07
N THR A 562 -20.88 35.66 -5.91
CA THR A 562 -20.27 34.37 -6.32
C THR A 562 -21.01 33.75 -7.49
N ALA A 563 -20.30 33.19 -8.46
CA ALA A 563 -20.88 32.43 -9.54
C ALA A 563 -20.10 31.12 -9.79
N PRO A 564 -20.78 29.98 -9.99
CA PRO A 564 -20.11 28.70 -10.25
C PRO A 564 -19.40 28.70 -11.60
N VAL A 565 -18.23 28.08 -11.66
CA VAL A 565 -17.42 27.92 -12.89
C VAL A 565 -17.40 26.46 -13.30
N PRO A 566 -17.97 26.09 -14.46
CA PRO A 566 -17.98 24.72 -14.89
C PRO A 566 -16.61 24.23 -15.38
N VAL A 567 -16.34 22.96 -15.15
CA VAL A 567 -15.19 22.21 -15.65
C VAL A 567 -15.65 21.33 -16.81
N VAL A 568 -15.12 21.54 -18.00
CA VAL A 568 -15.41 20.73 -19.18
C VAL A 568 -14.09 20.18 -19.72
N ASP A 569 -13.97 18.86 -19.81
CA ASP A 569 -12.73 18.18 -20.24
C ASP A 569 -11.47 18.62 -19.46
N GLY A 570 -11.61 18.86 -18.16
CA GLY A 570 -10.51 19.31 -17.30
C GLY A 570 -10.11 20.77 -17.47
N VAL A 571 -10.95 21.58 -18.15
CA VAL A 571 -10.75 23.00 -18.39
C VAL A 571 -11.87 23.80 -17.76
N LEU A 572 -11.51 24.79 -16.94
CA LEU A 572 -12.46 25.72 -16.34
C LEU A 572 -12.95 26.71 -17.38
N GLN A 573 -14.25 26.81 -17.54
CA GLN A 573 -14.92 27.74 -18.47
C GLN A 573 -15.32 29.02 -17.73
N VAL A 574 -14.38 29.97 -17.62
CA VAL A 574 -14.62 31.20 -16.90
C VAL A 574 -15.39 32.18 -17.80
N PRO A 575 -16.60 32.63 -17.39
CA PRO A 575 -17.39 33.59 -18.20
C PRO A 575 -16.72 34.96 -18.23
N GLU A 576 -17.15 35.82 -19.14
CA GLU A 576 -16.82 37.24 -19.17
C GLU A 576 -17.35 37.99 -17.94
N GLY A 577 -16.63 39.02 -17.44
CA GLY A 577 -17.03 39.78 -16.28
C GLY A 577 -16.08 40.95 -16.00
N GLU A 578 -16.18 41.58 -14.83
CA GLU A 578 -15.35 42.70 -14.48
C GLU A 578 -13.87 42.33 -14.30
N PRO A 579 -12.92 43.13 -14.76
CA PRO A 579 -11.49 42.95 -14.50
C PRO A 579 -11.18 43.02 -13.00
N GLY A 580 -10.30 42.14 -12.50
CA GLY A 580 -9.89 42.11 -11.11
C GLY A 580 -10.74 41.20 -10.20
N ARG A 581 -11.82 40.60 -10.72
CA ARG A 581 -12.51 39.50 -10.01
C ARG A 581 -11.58 38.31 -9.80
N ARG A 582 -11.92 37.44 -8.86
CA ARG A 582 -11.09 36.32 -8.50
C ARG A 582 -11.72 34.99 -8.94
N LEU A 583 -10.89 34.07 -9.44
CA LEU A 583 -11.23 32.65 -9.56
C LEU A 583 -10.81 31.98 -8.26
N VAL A 584 -11.77 31.46 -7.53
CA VAL A 584 -11.53 30.73 -6.27
C VAL A 584 -11.79 29.24 -6.48
N LEU A 585 -10.82 28.44 -6.09
CA LEU A 585 -10.91 26.98 -6.11
C LEU A 585 -11.07 26.50 -4.67
N ALA A 586 -11.98 25.53 -4.45
CA ALA A 586 -12.12 24.88 -3.16
C ALA A 586 -10.95 23.91 -2.92
N GLU A 587 -9.73 24.41 -3.03
CA GLU A 587 -8.45 23.73 -2.88
C GLU A 587 -7.54 24.54 -1.97
N ARG A 588 -6.66 23.86 -1.26
CA ARG A 588 -5.64 24.49 -0.42
C ARG A 588 -4.73 25.37 -1.27
N ALA A 589 -4.44 26.57 -0.77
CA ALA A 589 -3.56 27.52 -1.45
C ALA A 589 -2.19 26.93 -1.76
N GLY A 590 -1.65 27.29 -2.93
CA GLY A 590 -0.34 26.86 -3.40
C GLY A 590 -0.29 25.41 -3.90
N VAL A 591 -1.42 24.70 -4.05
CA VAL A 591 -1.45 23.34 -4.60
C VAL A 591 -1.46 23.31 -6.12
N LEU A 592 -2.23 24.23 -6.74
CA LEU A 592 -2.46 24.29 -8.18
C LEU A 592 -1.80 25.50 -8.82
N ASP A 593 -1.34 25.33 -10.05
CA ASP A 593 -0.96 26.40 -10.96
C ASP A 593 -2.09 26.56 -11.99
N ALA A 594 -2.54 27.80 -12.24
CA ALA A 594 -3.58 28.09 -13.23
C ALA A 594 -2.98 28.76 -14.47
N ARG A 595 -3.39 28.30 -15.66
CA ARG A 595 -2.95 28.85 -16.94
C ARG A 595 -4.12 29.05 -17.88
N ALA A 596 -4.23 30.24 -18.41
CA ALA A 596 -5.12 30.58 -19.51
C ALA A 596 -4.37 30.57 -20.84
N SER A 597 -5.08 30.74 -21.96
CA SER A 597 -4.49 30.95 -23.30
C SER A 597 -3.55 32.18 -23.35
N SER A 598 -3.80 33.16 -22.51
CA SER A 598 -3.01 34.38 -22.37
C SER A 598 -1.72 34.22 -21.55
N GLY A 599 -1.55 33.08 -20.84
CA GLY A 599 -0.41 32.80 -19.97
C GLY A 599 -0.79 32.27 -18.60
N ALA A 600 0.17 32.28 -17.66
CA ALA A 600 -0.11 31.94 -16.27
C ALA A 600 -0.96 33.00 -15.62
N LEU A 601 -1.99 32.61 -14.86
CA LEU A 601 -2.75 33.56 -14.02
C LEU A 601 -1.94 33.91 -12.78
N GLU A 602 -2.09 35.16 -12.33
CA GLU A 602 -1.46 35.64 -11.10
C GLU A 602 -2.22 35.06 -9.89
N GLU A 603 -1.49 34.46 -8.98
CA GLU A 603 -2.05 33.96 -7.72
C GLU A 603 -2.41 35.17 -6.84
N ALA A 604 -3.65 35.21 -6.38
CA ALA A 604 -4.16 36.21 -5.47
C ALA A 604 -4.06 35.73 -4.01
N GLU A 605 -4.35 36.63 -3.06
CA GLU A 605 -4.43 36.26 -1.64
C GLU A 605 -5.51 35.17 -1.45
N PRO A 606 -5.19 34.08 -0.68
CA PRO A 606 -6.14 33.00 -0.47
C PRO A 606 -7.46 33.49 0.11
N GLU A 607 -8.57 33.07 -0.48
CA GLU A 607 -9.89 33.36 0.04
C GLU A 607 -10.08 32.67 1.41
N ASN A 608 -10.58 33.38 2.40
CA ASN A 608 -10.73 32.91 3.79
C ASN A 608 -9.41 32.36 4.40
N GLY A 609 -8.25 32.78 3.88
CA GLY A 609 -6.93 32.37 4.34
C GLY A 609 -6.50 30.97 3.91
N TRP A 610 -7.34 30.23 3.14
CA TRP A 610 -7.00 28.86 2.75
C TRP A 610 -7.30 28.49 1.30
N ALA A 611 -8.42 29.01 0.73
CA ALA A 611 -8.87 28.61 -0.59
C ALA A 611 -8.03 29.29 -1.68
N GLN A 612 -7.51 28.51 -2.61
CA GLN A 612 -6.64 29.00 -3.66
C GLN A 612 -7.37 29.94 -4.60
N SER A 613 -6.81 31.12 -4.85
CA SER A 613 -7.42 32.13 -5.67
C SER A 613 -6.46 32.72 -6.72
N PHE A 614 -7.01 33.14 -7.86
CA PHE A 614 -6.29 33.73 -8.97
C PHE A 614 -7.02 34.97 -9.46
N THR A 615 -6.25 36.02 -9.85
CA THR A 615 -6.81 37.23 -10.42
C THR A 615 -7.21 36.98 -11.88
N LEU A 616 -8.43 37.39 -12.24
CA LEU A 616 -8.97 37.23 -13.59
C LEU A 616 -8.96 38.55 -14.35
N PRO A 617 -8.58 38.56 -15.66
CA PRO A 617 -8.92 39.65 -16.57
C PRO A 617 -10.43 39.62 -16.87
N GLY A 618 -10.91 40.68 -17.53
CA GLY A 618 -12.35 40.81 -17.84
C GLY A 618 -12.90 39.87 -18.90
N ASP A 619 -12.04 39.30 -19.73
CA ASP A 619 -12.43 38.48 -20.88
C ASP A 619 -12.94 37.08 -20.46
N ARG A 620 -13.70 36.44 -21.37
CA ARG A 620 -13.99 35.01 -21.27
C ARG A 620 -12.72 34.20 -21.43
N LEU A 621 -12.49 33.25 -20.52
CA LEU A 621 -11.24 32.46 -20.48
C LEU A 621 -11.48 30.96 -20.32
N GLU A 622 -10.61 30.22 -20.98
CA GLU A 622 -10.41 28.80 -20.69
C GLU A 622 -9.16 28.66 -19.81
N VAL A 623 -9.36 28.17 -18.57
CA VAL A 623 -8.28 28.05 -17.59
C VAL A 623 -8.00 26.57 -17.31
N ARG A 624 -6.75 26.16 -17.54
CA ARG A 624 -6.26 24.85 -17.13
C ARG A 624 -5.53 24.94 -15.81
N VAL A 625 -5.92 24.07 -14.88
CA VAL A 625 -5.25 23.96 -13.59
C VAL A 625 -4.36 22.70 -13.57
N SER A 626 -3.18 22.82 -13.00
CA SER A 626 -2.26 21.69 -12.88
C SER A 626 -1.39 21.81 -11.63
N ALA A 627 -1.06 20.68 -11.00
CA ALA A 627 -0.12 20.65 -9.87
C ALA A 627 1.22 20.00 -10.27
N SER A 628 1.55 20.01 -11.54
CA SER A 628 2.70 19.23 -12.03
C SER A 628 3.70 20.15 -12.73
N PRO A 629 4.65 20.70 -11.97
CA PRO A 629 5.74 21.50 -12.56
C PRO A 629 6.53 20.64 -13.56
N TRP A 630 7.00 21.25 -14.64
CA TRP A 630 7.68 20.57 -15.75
C TRP A 630 8.87 19.70 -15.28
N TRP A 631 9.61 20.17 -14.28
CA TRP A 631 10.76 19.44 -13.72
C TRP A 631 10.34 18.12 -13.07
N PHE A 632 9.16 18.06 -12.43
CA PHE A 632 8.66 16.82 -11.81
C PHE A 632 8.28 15.80 -12.88
N ARG A 633 7.59 16.23 -13.95
CA ARG A 633 7.29 15.37 -15.09
C ARG A 633 8.56 14.85 -15.75
N ALA A 634 9.56 15.72 -15.93
CA ALA A 634 10.87 15.33 -16.47
C ALA A 634 11.56 14.29 -15.56
N LEU A 635 11.53 14.50 -14.24
CA LEU A 635 12.07 13.56 -13.26
C LEU A 635 11.36 12.20 -13.34
N ALA A 636 10.04 12.18 -13.38
CA ALA A 636 9.25 10.95 -13.46
C ALA A 636 9.54 10.18 -14.76
N LEU A 637 9.60 10.87 -15.91
CA LEU A 637 9.94 10.26 -17.20
C LEU A 637 11.37 9.75 -17.24
N ALA A 638 12.34 10.50 -16.73
CA ALA A 638 13.74 10.08 -16.63
C ALA A 638 13.87 8.84 -15.72
N SER A 639 13.15 8.82 -14.61
CA SER A 639 13.10 7.68 -13.69
C SER A 639 12.55 6.43 -14.38
N GLY A 640 11.46 6.55 -15.12
CA GLY A 640 10.89 5.47 -15.92
C GLY A 640 11.87 4.95 -16.99
N ALA A 641 12.57 5.85 -17.68
CA ALA A 641 13.59 5.48 -18.66
C ALA A 641 14.76 4.69 -18.04
N VAL A 642 15.24 5.11 -16.86
CA VAL A 642 16.32 4.40 -16.13
C VAL A 642 15.85 3.02 -15.66
N VAL A 643 14.62 2.88 -15.18
CA VAL A 643 14.03 1.58 -14.80
C VAL A 643 13.93 0.68 -16.03
N LEU A 644 13.49 1.20 -17.16
CA LEU A 644 13.40 0.45 -18.44
C LEU A 644 14.79 -0.02 -18.92
N VAL A 645 15.79 0.86 -18.90
CA VAL A 645 17.19 0.50 -19.23
C VAL A 645 17.67 -0.60 -18.29
N SER A 646 17.37 -0.49 -16.99
CA SER A 646 17.73 -1.52 -16.01
C SER A 646 17.06 -2.86 -16.31
N ALA A 647 15.81 -2.86 -16.79
CA ALA A 647 15.10 -4.05 -17.21
C ALA A 647 15.78 -4.70 -18.42
N VAL A 648 16.15 -3.92 -19.43
CA VAL A 648 16.88 -4.41 -20.61
C VAL A 648 18.24 -4.99 -20.19
N VAL A 649 19.02 -4.31 -19.35
CA VAL A 649 20.32 -4.79 -18.85
C VAL A 649 20.19 -6.08 -18.04
N SER A 650 19.05 -6.31 -17.38
CA SER A 650 18.81 -7.52 -16.59
C SER A 650 18.61 -8.78 -17.44
N VAL A 651 18.28 -8.63 -18.72
CA VAL A 651 18.09 -9.76 -19.65
C VAL A 651 19.46 -10.30 -20.10
N PRO A 652 19.72 -11.60 -19.97
CA PRO A 652 20.97 -12.19 -20.41
C PRO A 652 21.02 -12.26 -21.95
N PHE A 653 21.65 -11.29 -22.59
CA PHE A 653 21.88 -11.27 -24.04
C PHE A 653 23.07 -12.17 -24.49
N GLY A 654 23.62 -12.98 -23.59
CA GLY A 654 24.76 -13.83 -23.87
C GLY A 654 24.40 -15.10 -24.63
N ARG A 655 24.93 -15.27 -25.84
CA ARG A 655 24.99 -16.57 -26.52
C ARG A 655 25.61 -17.59 -25.58
N SER A 656 24.86 -18.64 -25.23
CA SER A 656 25.38 -19.84 -24.61
C SER A 656 26.43 -20.42 -25.59
N THR A 657 27.69 -20.00 -25.47
CA THR A 657 28.80 -20.83 -25.94
C THR A 657 28.82 -22.04 -25.03
N ARG A 658 28.17 -23.10 -25.48
CA ARG A 658 28.40 -24.46 -24.96
C ARG A 658 29.91 -24.71 -25.07
N ARG A 659 30.59 -24.80 -23.95
CA ARG A 659 31.80 -25.57 -23.74
C ARG A 659 31.57 -26.51 -22.57
#